data_89c7f064668788097deaf0dec264af4c
#
_entry.id   89c7f064668788097deaf0dec264af4c
#
_cell.length_a   1.000
_cell.length_b   1.000
_cell.length_c   1.000
_cell.angle_alpha   90.00
_cell.angle_beta   90.00
_cell.angle_gamma   90.00
#
_symmetry.space_group_name_H-M   'P 1'
#
loop_
_entity.id
_entity.type
_entity.pdbx_description
1 polymer ?
#
loop_
_entity_poly.entity_id
_entity_poly.type
_entity_poly.pdbx_seq_one_letter_code
_entity_poly.pdbx_strand_id
1 'polypeptide(L)'
;MLTALLSARSRRRYYTGLLAFLLLLSLRAAAQTSGNPILPGYQADPEMNYLNGKFYIYPTTDGNSSGGQFHAFSSSDLTNWTDLGTIFDLGRQTSWATYNGWAPSVVARNGKYYFYYTARYNAIGAPAIGVAVGNSPTGPFTDKGQPLLTPALSNNLTQDVIDPMVFVDDDGQAYIYYGGSNGSRLVVRKLNSDMVSLTADAPRDITPQNFTEGPYLVKRNGLYYMSYSNGSWTNDTYNVQYATSTTPTGPWTYRGSLLSSDAQNFGPGHHSITQIPGCDDYYIVYHRYPDRSYSTRRVAVDRLTFNYDGTIQKVNMTNYGVAPRTASGPCPVSPTFASGATYKLVHKGTNQALDVPNNSASAGVALQQYTDNGNDAQRWTISLQADGNYKALHKGTNQALEAAGNSAAAGAVVQQYTDNGSDAQRWRFENMAGGYYKLTHKNTPLCLDVDNNSASPGTAVHQWTDNGGDAQRWQLTLTDLPIVSGGVYKLTHKGTTQCLEVPGNSASAGQAVQQYTDNGNDAQRWVITLQADGYYKLTHRNTNQCLEVAGNSTATGATVQQYTDNGNDAQRWRIVSTGDGYAKLIHKGATLCLDVDNNLSNPGQGIHQFTDNGNDAQRWRLDLMPQAASGARLLAPAAAPAATEAAPLVVYPSPASGPVHFVITPAQTGPLALDVFDGQGRLVRHLAAGAGTAGQATEYTLDGSSWAVGVYTVRLSAAGQVTHSKLVLMH
;
A
#
# COMPACT_ATOMS: atom_id res chain seq x y z
N MET A 1 9.59 -72.89 -29.48
CA MET A 1 9.30 -72.29 -28.12
C MET A 1 10.36 -71.30 -27.66
N LEU A 2 11.61 -71.41 -28.10
CA LEU A 2 12.69 -70.49 -27.67
C LEU A 2 12.65 -69.10 -28.32
N THR A 3 12.10 -68.97 -29.54
CA THR A 3 12.01 -67.70 -30.28
C THR A 3 10.90 -66.75 -29.75
N ALA A 4 9.87 -67.28 -29.12
CA ALA A 4 8.77 -66.46 -28.54
C ALA A 4 9.16 -65.80 -27.18
N LEU A 5 10.09 -66.40 -26.43
CA LEU A 5 10.58 -65.90 -25.15
C LEU A 5 11.58 -64.71 -25.28
N LEU A 6 12.33 -64.64 -26.37
CA LEU A 6 13.27 -63.55 -26.64
C LEU A 6 12.58 -62.26 -27.09
N SER A 7 11.44 -62.33 -27.77
CA SER A 7 10.64 -61.18 -28.18
C SER A 7 9.92 -60.50 -26.99
N ALA A 8 9.50 -61.25 -25.99
CA ALA A 8 8.81 -60.73 -24.80
C ALA A 8 9.78 -60.00 -23.83
N ARG A 9 11.05 -60.49 -23.74
CA ARG A 9 12.07 -59.84 -22.90
C ARG A 9 12.59 -58.52 -23.50
N SER A 10 12.68 -58.40 -24.80
CA SER A 10 13.10 -57.15 -25.46
C SER A 10 12.02 -56.06 -25.36
N ARG A 11 10.74 -56.45 -25.58
CA ARG A 11 9.61 -55.49 -25.41
C ARG A 11 9.47 -54.96 -23.96
N ARG A 12 9.71 -55.80 -22.95
CA ARG A 12 9.67 -55.37 -21.54
C ARG A 12 10.81 -54.40 -21.20
N ARG A 13 11.98 -54.54 -21.80
CA ARG A 13 13.10 -53.58 -21.60
C ARG A 13 12.86 -52.27 -22.30
N TYR A 14 12.20 -52.22 -23.44
CA TYR A 14 11.83 -50.99 -24.13
C TYR A 14 10.74 -50.21 -23.35
N TYR A 15 9.74 -50.92 -22.81
CA TYR A 15 8.71 -50.25 -22.03
C TYR A 15 9.19 -49.73 -20.66
N THR A 16 10.08 -50.44 -19.99
CA THR A 16 10.74 -49.94 -18.78
C THR A 16 11.67 -48.79 -19.03
N GLY A 17 12.42 -48.79 -20.15
CA GLY A 17 13.25 -47.66 -20.57
C GLY A 17 12.41 -46.45 -20.95
N LEU A 18 11.31 -46.61 -21.68
CA LEU A 18 10.40 -45.54 -22.08
C LEU A 18 9.64 -44.95 -20.86
N LEU A 19 9.21 -45.80 -19.91
CA LEU A 19 8.60 -45.35 -18.66
C LEU A 19 9.61 -44.59 -17.78
N ALA A 20 10.85 -45.06 -17.70
CA ALA A 20 11.91 -44.34 -16.95
C ALA A 20 12.30 -43.03 -17.64
N PHE A 21 12.28 -42.95 -18.97
CA PHE A 21 12.54 -41.72 -19.73
C PHE A 21 11.35 -40.74 -19.64
N LEU A 22 10.08 -41.26 -19.63
CA LEU A 22 8.88 -40.46 -19.39
C LEU A 22 8.76 -39.99 -17.91
N LEU A 23 9.23 -40.78 -16.94
CA LEU A 23 9.34 -40.37 -15.54
C LEU A 23 10.45 -39.32 -15.32
N LEU A 24 11.55 -39.37 -16.11
CA LEU A 24 12.60 -38.33 -16.06
C LEU A 24 12.18 -37.02 -16.76
N LEU A 25 11.23 -37.08 -17.71
CA LEU A 25 10.65 -35.89 -18.35
C LEU A 25 9.55 -35.21 -17.50
N SER A 26 9.05 -35.87 -16.46
CA SER A 26 8.08 -35.29 -15.51
C SER A 26 8.70 -34.63 -14.28
N LEU A 27 10.02 -34.59 -14.15
CA LEU A 27 10.69 -33.67 -13.24
C LEU A 27 10.52 -32.26 -13.82
N ARG A 28 9.34 -31.68 -13.61
CA ARG A 28 9.17 -30.23 -13.80
C ARG A 28 10.17 -29.56 -12.88
N ALA A 29 11.13 -28.82 -13.46
CA ALA A 29 11.98 -27.94 -12.69
C ALA A 29 11.08 -27.10 -11.79
N ALA A 30 11.30 -27.13 -10.50
CA ALA A 30 10.74 -26.14 -9.59
C ALA A 30 11.02 -24.77 -10.25
N ALA A 31 10.03 -23.88 -10.28
CA ALA A 31 10.23 -22.56 -10.86
C ALA A 31 11.46 -21.95 -10.19
N GLN A 32 12.50 -21.69 -10.99
CA GLN A 32 13.74 -21.10 -10.49
C GLN A 32 13.36 -19.74 -9.88
N THR A 33 13.74 -19.51 -8.63
CA THR A 33 13.63 -18.20 -7.99
C THR A 33 15.03 -17.62 -7.81
N SER A 34 15.12 -16.30 -7.59
CA SER A 34 16.41 -15.62 -7.37
C SER A 34 17.18 -16.18 -6.17
N GLY A 35 16.46 -16.68 -5.16
CA GLY A 35 17.02 -16.83 -3.82
C GLY A 35 17.31 -15.47 -3.19
N ASN A 36 17.37 -15.41 -1.87
CA ASN A 36 17.88 -14.25 -1.14
C ASN A 36 18.93 -14.74 -0.13
N PRO A 37 20.11 -14.12 -0.08
CA PRO A 37 20.59 -12.93 -0.79
C PRO A 37 20.87 -13.20 -2.30
N ILE A 38 20.58 -12.17 -3.13
CA ILE A 38 20.69 -12.28 -4.60
C ILE A 38 22.09 -11.99 -5.15
N LEU A 39 22.94 -11.31 -4.38
CA LEU A 39 24.29 -10.96 -4.79
C LEU A 39 25.32 -11.72 -3.96
N PRO A 40 26.47 -12.07 -4.54
CA PRO A 40 27.58 -12.67 -3.81
C PRO A 40 28.27 -11.66 -2.91
N GLY A 41 28.94 -12.15 -1.88
CA GLY A 41 29.74 -11.32 -0.96
C GLY A 41 28.90 -10.44 -0.05
N TYR A 42 29.51 -9.36 0.44
CA TYR A 42 28.91 -8.39 1.35
C TYR A 42 28.63 -7.12 0.56
N GLN A 43 27.37 -6.84 0.38
CA GLN A 43 26.87 -5.72 -0.39
C GLN A 43 25.76 -5.02 0.39
N ALA A 44 25.76 -3.68 0.35
CA ALA A 44 24.83 -2.85 1.08
C ALA A 44 24.22 -1.75 0.21
N ASP A 45 23.26 -1.03 0.74
CA ASP A 45 22.70 0.20 0.18
C ASP A 45 22.40 0.10 -1.33
N PRO A 46 21.64 -0.93 -1.77
CA PRO A 46 21.50 -1.23 -3.19
C PRO A 46 20.54 -0.28 -3.89
N GLU A 47 20.98 0.32 -4.98
CA GLU A 47 20.05 0.91 -5.95
C GLU A 47 19.88 0.00 -7.16
N MET A 48 18.63 -0.35 -7.47
CA MET A 48 18.29 -1.13 -8.65
C MET A 48 17.57 -0.28 -9.69
N ASN A 49 18.07 -0.31 -10.92
CA ASN A 49 17.49 0.38 -12.06
C ASN A 49 17.29 -0.56 -13.26
N TYR A 50 16.27 -0.29 -14.07
CA TYR A 50 16.10 -0.92 -15.38
C TYR A 50 16.60 0.04 -16.45
N LEU A 51 17.73 -0.31 -17.08
CA LEU A 51 18.44 0.52 -18.05
C LEU A 51 18.81 -0.33 -19.28
N ASN A 52 18.61 0.19 -20.47
CA ASN A 52 19.01 -0.47 -21.72
C ASN A 52 18.60 -1.95 -21.84
N GLY A 53 17.39 -2.27 -21.38
CA GLY A 53 16.86 -3.64 -21.51
C GLY A 53 17.30 -4.62 -20.42
N LYS A 54 18.03 -4.16 -19.39
CA LYS A 54 18.50 -4.99 -18.27
C LYS A 54 18.27 -4.29 -16.93
N PHE A 55 18.21 -5.09 -15.88
CA PHE A 55 18.30 -4.62 -14.49
C PHE A 55 19.78 -4.48 -14.10
N TYR A 56 20.08 -3.40 -13.38
CA TYR A 56 21.38 -3.15 -12.79
C TYR A 56 21.21 -2.88 -11.30
N ILE A 57 22.08 -3.45 -10.47
CA ILE A 57 22.20 -3.11 -9.06
C ILE A 57 23.56 -2.47 -8.83
N TYR A 58 23.54 -1.34 -8.14
CA TYR A 58 24.71 -0.56 -7.72
C TYR A 58 24.73 -0.52 -6.20
N PRO A 59 25.54 -1.37 -5.55
CA PRO A 59 25.61 -1.38 -4.09
C PRO A 59 26.79 -0.58 -3.55
N THR A 60 26.76 -0.31 -2.25
CA THR A 60 27.96 -0.10 -1.45
C THR A 60 28.66 -1.45 -1.30
N THR A 61 29.97 -1.50 -1.60
CA THR A 61 30.75 -2.72 -1.42
C THR A 61 31.23 -2.82 0.02
N ASP A 62 30.54 -3.62 0.85
CA ASP A 62 30.95 -3.92 2.22
C ASP A 62 32.16 -4.87 2.25
N GLY A 63 32.95 -4.79 3.33
CA GLY A 63 34.11 -5.66 3.52
C GLY A 63 35.35 -5.26 2.74
N ASN A 64 35.30 -4.20 1.94
CA ASN A 64 36.48 -3.58 1.35
C ASN A 64 37.09 -2.58 2.34
N SER A 65 38.29 -2.84 2.81
CA SER A 65 38.95 -2.06 3.84
C SER A 65 39.18 -0.57 3.48
N SER A 66 39.13 -0.22 2.20
CA SER A 66 39.24 1.17 1.72
C SER A 66 37.89 1.82 1.41
N GLY A 67 36.82 1.02 1.14
CA GLY A 67 35.49 1.55 0.79
C GLY A 67 35.49 2.54 -0.38
N GLY A 68 36.43 2.38 -1.31
CA GLY A 68 36.62 3.34 -2.42
C GLY A 68 36.16 2.84 -3.79
N GLN A 69 35.70 1.59 -3.90
CA GLN A 69 35.34 0.99 -5.17
C GLN A 69 33.84 0.66 -5.20
N PHE A 70 33.21 1.01 -6.30
CA PHE A 70 31.82 0.65 -6.60
C PHE A 70 31.77 -0.43 -7.66
N HIS A 71 31.02 -1.47 -7.39
CA HIS A 71 30.68 -2.53 -8.32
C HIS A 71 29.32 -2.31 -8.97
N ALA A 72 29.05 -3.04 -10.03
CA ALA A 72 27.71 -3.17 -10.59
C ALA A 72 27.41 -4.64 -10.88
N PHE A 73 26.15 -4.97 -10.78
CA PHE A 73 25.61 -6.29 -11.13
C PHE A 73 24.51 -6.11 -12.16
N SER A 74 24.36 -7.04 -13.11
CA SER A 74 23.26 -6.97 -14.07
C SER A 74 22.50 -8.28 -14.19
N SER A 75 21.19 -8.16 -14.50
CA SER A 75 20.31 -9.29 -14.78
C SER A 75 19.33 -8.94 -15.90
N SER A 76 18.92 -9.94 -16.67
CA SER A 76 17.83 -9.80 -17.64
C SER A 76 16.47 -10.24 -17.06
N ASP A 77 16.44 -10.88 -15.89
CA ASP A 77 15.30 -11.60 -15.38
C ASP A 77 15.11 -11.52 -13.85
N LEU A 78 15.86 -10.69 -13.12
CA LEU A 78 15.86 -10.54 -11.67
C LEU A 78 16.34 -11.77 -10.88
N THR A 79 16.65 -12.89 -11.54
CA THR A 79 17.07 -14.13 -10.86
C THR A 79 18.53 -14.47 -11.08
N ASN A 80 19.02 -14.22 -12.28
CA ASN A 80 20.40 -14.52 -12.65
C ASN A 80 21.22 -13.23 -12.72
N TRP A 81 22.09 -13.03 -11.75
CA TRP A 81 22.89 -11.82 -11.61
C TRP A 81 24.35 -12.08 -12.02
N THR A 82 24.88 -11.20 -12.85
CA THR A 82 26.27 -11.21 -13.28
C THR A 82 27.01 -10.07 -12.63
N ASP A 83 28.10 -10.36 -11.94
CA ASP A 83 29.05 -9.36 -11.42
C ASP A 83 29.82 -8.76 -12.60
N LEU A 84 29.76 -7.45 -12.75
CA LEU A 84 30.43 -6.68 -13.80
C LEU A 84 31.77 -6.09 -13.32
N GLY A 85 32.14 -6.34 -12.06
CA GLY A 85 33.34 -5.83 -11.43
C GLY A 85 33.25 -4.34 -11.05
N THR A 86 34.40 -3.75 -10.80
CA THR A 86 34.51 -2.33 -10.41
C THR A 86 34.19 -1.42 -11.59
N ILE A 87 33.17 -0.58 -11.43
CA ILE A 87 32.74 0.41 -12.42
C ILE A 87 33.25 1.83 -12.12
N PHE A 88 33.56 2.10 -10.85
CA PHE A 88 34.08 3.38 -10.41
C PHE A 88 35.00 3.20 -9.18
N ASP A 89 36.18 3.85 -9.19
CA ASP A 89 37.20 3.77 -8.14
C ASP A 89 37.58 5.19 -7.71
N LEU A 90 37.23 5.58 -6.50
CA LEU A 90 37.48 6.93 -5.95
C LEU A 90 38.96 7.29 -6.01
N GLY A 91 39.84 6.36 -5.60
CA GLY A 91 41.27 6.62 -5.54
C GLY A 91 41.94 6.86 -6.90
N ARG A 92 41.29 6.41 -7.97
CA ARG A 92 41.83 6.54 -9.35
C ARG A 92 41.11 7.59 -10.19
N GLN A 93 39.83 7.84 -9.91
CA GLN A 93 38.96 8.62 -10.78
C GLN A 93 38.48 9.94 -10.17
N THR A 94 38.77 10.18 -8.88
CA THR A 94 38.48 11.47 -8.24
C THR A 94 39.73 12.17 -7.71
N SER A 95 39.71 13.51 -7.67
CA SER A 95 40.78 14.32 -7.09
C SER A 95 40.51 14.76 -5.65
N TRP A 96 39.27 14.58 -5.16
CA TRP A 96 38.79 15.15 -3.91
C TRP A 96 38.45 14.12 -2.83
N ALA A 97 38.31 12.83 -3.22
CA ALA A 97 37.96 11.74 -2.31
C ALA A 97 38.73 10.47 -2.66
N THR A 98 39.01 9.61 -1.68
CA THR A 98 39.74 8.37 -1.89
C THR A 98 39.11 7.16 -1.19
N TYR A 99 38.15 7.37 -0.27
CA TYR A 99 37.53 6.32 0.53
C TYR A 99 36.13 6.72 1.00
N ASN A 100 35.44 5.78 1.67
CA ASN A 100 34.06 5.91 2.12
C ASN A 100 33.11 6.15 0.93
N GLY A 101 33.23 5.31 -0.11
CA GLY A 101 32.30 5.28 -1.23
C GLY A 101 31.02 4.53 -0.83
N TRP A 102 29.91 5.27 -0.66
CA TRP A 102 28.65 4.71 -0.17
C TRP A 102 27.45 5.12 -1.01
N ALA A 103 26.40 4.30 -0.93
CA ALA A 103 25.04 4.58 -1.40
C ALA A 103 24.98 5.27 -2.77
N PRO A 104 25.38 4.58 -3.84
CA PRO A 104 25.35 5.17 -5.17
C PRO A 104 23.91 5.29 -5.69
N SER A 105 23.67 6.32 -6.52
CA SER A 105 22.41 6.51 -7.26
C SER A 105 22.72 6.77 -8.73
N VAL A 106 22.04 6.07 -9.66
CA VAL A 106 22.33 6.14 -11.11
C VAL A 106 21.08 6.55 -11.87
N VAL A 107 21.19 7.61 -12.65
CA VAL A 107 20.10 8.12 -13.49
C VAL A 107 20.53 8.20 -14.93
N ALA A 108 19.67 7.70 -15.85
CA ALA A 108 19.84 7.87 -17.30
C ALA A 108 19.04 9.09 -17.78
N ARG A 109 19.71 9.99 -18.51
CA ARG A 109 19.06 11.15 -19.14
C ARG A 109 19.82 11.59 -20.38
N ASN A 110 19.11 11.88 -21.46
CA ASN A 110 19.68 12.41 -22.71
C ASN A 110 20.85 11.56 -23.26
N GLY A 111 20.74 10.24 -23.18
CA GLY A 111 21.78 9.31 -23.65
C GLY A 111 23.05 9.26 -22.78
N LYS A 112 23.01 9.86 -21.61
CA LYS A 112 24.08 9.82 -20.60
C LYS A 112 23.60 9.12 -19.36
N TYR A 113 24.58 8.67 -18.53
CA TYR A 113 24.37 8.05 -17.22
C TYR A 113 25.12 8.88 -16.20
N TYR A 114 24.40 9.28 -15.16
CA TYR A 114 24.89 10.11 -14.06
C TYR A 114 24.98 9.25 -12.82
N PHE A 115 26.19 9.05 -12.34
CA PHE A 115 26.53 8.25 -11.16
C PHE A 115 26.78 9.18 -9.99
N TYR A 116 25.81 9.30 -9.07
CA TYR A 116 25.94 10.05 -7.84
C TYR A 116 26.39 9.11 -6.74
N TYR A 117 27.23 9.60 -5.84
CA TYR A 117 27.81 8.77 -4.80
C TYR A 117 28.19 9.63 -3.59
N THR A 118 28.11 9.04 -2.39
CA THR A 118 28.73 9.57 -1.18
C THR A 118 30.21 9.24 -1.15
N ALA A 119 31.04 10.18 -0.73
CA ALA A 119 32.44 9.93 -0.41
C ALA A 119 32.94 10.91 0.65
N ARG A 120 34.02 10.55 1.33
CA ARG A 120 34.66 11.47 2.28
C ARG A 120 35.45 12.56 1.54
N TYR A 121 35.06 13.81 1.73
CA TYR A 121 35.77 14.95 1.14
C TYR A 121 37.07 15.23 1.90
N ASN A 122 38.21 15.00 1.27
CA ASN A 122 39.54 15.06 1.88
C ASN A 122 39.83 16.44 2.52
N ALA A 123 39.37 17.54 1.89
CA ALA A 123 39.64 18.89 2.33
C ALA A 123 38.97 19.26 3.66
N ILE A 124 37.82 18.66 3.99
CA ILE A 124 37.07 19.01 5.22
C ILE A 124 36.88 17.82 6.15
N GLY A 125 37.26 16.61 5.74
CA GLY A 125 37.13 15.40 6.53
C GLY A 125 35.68 15.00 6.84
N ALA A 126 34.70 15.44 6.05
CA ALA A 126 33.27 15.17 6.20
C ALA A 126 32.71 14.49 4.94
N PRO A 127 31.56 13.78 5.05
CA PRO A 127 30.88 13.24 3.87
C PRO A 127 30.43 14.35 2.92
N ALA A 128 30.51 14.04 1.63
CA ALA A 128 30.04 14.89 0.53
C ALA A 128 29.52 14.01 -0.60
N ILE A 129 28.71 14.59 -1.48
CA ILE A 129 28.17 13.88 -2.64
C ILE A 129 28.86 14.36 -3.90
N GLY A 130 29.41 13.40 -4.67
CA GLY A 130 29.97 13.60 -5.99
C GLY A 130 29.01 13.18 -7.10
N VAL A 131 29.38 13.55 -8.33
CA VAL A 131 28.73 13.07 -9.55
C VAL A 131 29.76 12.79 -10.64
N ALA A 132 29.62 11.63 -11.27
CA ALA A 132 30.41 11.23 -12.42
C ALA A 132 29.50 10.91 -13.61
N VAL A 133 29.97 11.13 -14.85
CA VAL A 133 29.17 11.00 -16.06
C VAL A 133 29.78 9.94 -16.97
N GLY A 134 28.91 9.04 -17.47
CA GLY A 134 29.28 7.98 -18.41
C GLY A 134 28.37 7.91 -19.62
N ASN A 135 28.76 7.06 -20.59
CA ASN A 135 27.99 6.79 -21.81
C ASN A 135 27.27 5.42 -21.75
N SER A 136 27.48 4.66 -20.69
CA SER A 136 26.82 3.38 -20.45
C SER A 136 26.45 3.23 -18.99
N PRO A 137 25.54 2.30 -18.62
CA PRO A 137 25.20 2.01 -17.23
C PRO A 137 26.39 1.62 -16.34
N THR A 138 27.47 1.14 -16.95
CA THR A 138 28.69 0.67 -16.26
C THR A 138 29.89 1.57 -16.52
N GLY A 139 29.66 2.74 -17.06
CA GLY A 139 30.72 3.69 -17.38
C GLY A 139 31.42 3.39 -18.73
N PRO A 140 32.72 3.75 -18.90
CA PRO A 140 33.51 4.43 -17.88
C PRO A 140 32.89 5.77 -17.46
N PHE A 141 32.96 6.05 -16.16
CA PHE A 141 32.47 7.30 -15.58
C PHE A 141 33.63 8.29 -15.40
N THR A 142 33.37 9.57 -15.69
CA THR A 142 34.28 10.68 -15.46
C THR A 142 33.73 11.59 -14.37
N ASP A 143 34.43 11.69 -13.26
CA ASP A 143 34.08 12.57 -12.14
C ASP A 143 34.17 14.04 -12.53
N LYS A 144 33.36 14.90 -11.91
CA LYS A 144 33.32 16.35 -12.15
C LYS A 144 34.49 17.11 -11.51
N GLY A 145 35.37 16.43 -10.78
CA GLY A 145 36.58 16.99 -10.18
C GLY A 145 36.39 17.70 -8.84
N GLN A 146 35.17 17.82 -8.39
CA GLN A 146 34.80 18.40 -7.09
C GLN A 146 33.44 17.88 -6.60
N PRO A 147 33.13 17.94 -5.28
CA PRO A 147 31.85 17.57 -4.79
C PRO A 147 30.71 18.41 -5.40
N LEU A 148 29.60 17.77 -5.72
CA LEU A 148 28.34 18.43 -6.08
C LEU A 148 27.66 19.06 -4.85
N LEU A 149 27.70 18.34 -3.72
CA LEU A 149 27.11 18.76 -2.45
C LEU A 149 28.10 18.56 -1.30
N THR A 150 28.14 19.57 -0.43
CA THR A 150 28.90 19.57 0.81
C THR A 150 28.01 20.09 1.95
N PRO A 151 28.38 19.95 3.23
CA PRO A 151 27.63 20.57 4.32
C PRO A 151 27.37 22.07 4.11
N ALA A 152 28.36 22.83 3.65
CA ALA A 152 28.22 24.25 3.36
C ALA A 152 27.21 24.56 2.24
N LEU A 153 27.24 23.77 1.14
CA LEU A 153 26.27 23.89 0.03
C LEU A 153 24.87 23.44 0.41
N SER A 154 24.73 22.73 1.51
CA SER A 154 23.47 22.31 2.12
C SER A 154 22.98 23.30 3.20
N ASN A 155 23.62 24.46 3.37
CA ASN A 155 23.38 25.42 4.45
C ASN A 155 23.44 24.76 5.85
N ASN A 156 24.21 23.69 5.99
CA ASN A 156 24.31 22.88 7.19
C ASN A 156 22.95 22.40 7.73
N LEU A 157 21.96 22.23 6.86
CA LEU A 157 20.64 21.70 7.23
C LEU A 157 20.69 20.24 7.68
N THR A 158 21.66 19.45 7.18
CA THR A 158 21.94 18.09 7.64
C THR A 158 23.41 18.00 8.03
N GLN A 159 23.72 17.18 9.03
CA GLN A 159 25.12 16.99 9.47
C GLN A 159 25.86 16.10 8.49
N ASP A 160 25.23 15.03 8.02
CA ASP A 160 25.81 14.11 7.06
C ASP A 160 25.17 14.32 5.68
N VAL A 161 26.01 14.73 4.71
CA VAL A 161 25.65 14.87 3.30
C VAL A 161 25.92 13.53 2.62
N ILE A 162 24.99 12.58 2.81
CA ILE A 162 25.08 11.19 2.36
C ILE A 162 23.83 10.77 1.62
N ASP A 163 23.85 9.57 1.05
CA ASP A 163 22.71 8.84 0.50
C ASP A 163 21.97 9.62 -0.58
N PRO A 164 22.66 10.00 -1.67
CA PRO A 164 22.00 10.69 -2.76
C PRO A 164 20.96 9.80 -3.43
N MET A 165 19.78 10.34 -3.65
CA MET A 165 18.76 9.77 -4.52
C MET A 165 18.32 10.82 -5.52
N VAL A 166 18.35 10.51 -6.81
CA VAL A 166 17.97 11.45 -7.86
C VAL A 166 16.68 11.00 -8.54
N PHE A 167 15.71 11.89 -8.58
CA PHE A 167 14.42 11.69 -9.22
C PHE A 167 14.20 12.75 -10.30
N VAL A 168 13.78 12.31 -11.48
CA VAL A 168 13.35 13.19 -12.57
C VAL A 168 11.84 13.12 -12.69
N ASP A 169 11.16 14.23 -12.48
CA ASP A 169 9.71 14.31 -12.54
C ASP A 169 9.19 14.37 -13.99
N ASP A 170 7.89 14.20 -14.18
CA ASP A 170 7.23 14.18 -15.50
C ASP A 170 7.38 15.50 -16.27
N ASP A 171 7.57 16.63 -15.57
CA ASP A 171 7.85 17.94 -16.16
C ASP A 171 9.34 18.11 -16.58
N GLY A 172 10.16 17.09 -16.33
CA GLY A 172 11.59 17.08 -16.62
C GLY A 172 12.47 17.77 -15.57
N GLN A 173 11.91 18.30 -14.48
CA GLN A 173 12.71 18.83 -13.37
C GLN A 173 13.35 17.66 -12.60
N ALA A 174 14.67 17.73 -12.44
CA ALA A 174 15.41 16.77 -11.63
C ALA A 174 15.62 17.30 -10.21
N TYR A 175 15.48 16.40 -9.25
CA TYR A 175 15.67 16.66 -7.82
C TYR A 175 16.72 15.69 -7.28
N ILE A 176 17.57 16.17 -6.36
CA ILE A 176 18.46 15.34 -5.56
C ILE A 176 18.04 15.43 -4.09
N TYR A 177 17.76 14.26 -3.50
CA TYR A 177 17.41 14.05 -2.09
C TYR A 177 18.63 13.46 -1.40
N TYR A 178 18.91 13.91 -0.19
CA TYR A 178 20.10 13.45 0.54
C TYR A 178 20.03 13.82 2.01
N GLY A 179 20.90 13.19 2.78
CA GLY A 179 21.09 13.44 4.22
C GLY A 179 20.76 12.24 5.06
N GLY A 180 21.32 12.20 6.24
CA GLY A 180 21.07 11.09 7.14
C GLY A 180 21.90 11.13 8.40
N SER A 181 21.95 9.99 9.13
CA SER A 181 22.67 9.74 10.36
C SER A 181 22.30 10.69 11.51
N ASN A 182 23.29 11.17 12.25
CA ASN A 182 23.09 12.05 13.39
C ASN A 182 22.47 13.40 12.97
N GLY A 183 21.26 13.69 13.49
CA GLY A 183 20.52 14.89 13.13
C GLY A 183 19.43 14.66 12.09
N SER A 184 19.40 13.51 11.47
CA SER A 184 18.29 12.92 10.68
C SER A 184 17.45 13.91 9.90
N ARG A 185 18.09 14.68 8.98
CA ARG A 185 17.40 15.62 8.10
C ARG A 185 17.45 15.13 6.66
N LEU A 186 16.28 15.10 6.01
CA LEU A 186 16.15 14.91 4.56
C LEU A 186 16.13 16.28 3.88
N VAL A 187 17.14 16.53 3.04
CA VAL A 187 17.27 17.78 2.29
C VAL A 187 17.04 17.50 0.80
N VAL A 188 16.38 18.42 0.12
CA VAL A 188 16.19 18.36 -1.34
C VAL A 188 16.78 19.61 -2.01
N ARG A 189 17.40 19.39 -3.18
CA ARG A 189 17.84 20.44 -4.11
C ARG A 189 17.34 20.13 -5.52
N LYS A 190 17.13 21.16 -6.33
CA LYS A 190 16.91 20.97 -7.77
C LYS A 190 18.26 20.90 -8.49
N LEU A 191 18.33 20.01 -9.47
CA LEU A 191 19.41 19.95 -10.43
C LEU A 191 19.07 20.77 -11.68
N ASN A 192 20.09 21.38 -12.30
CA ASN A 192 19.98 21.92 -13.64
C ASN A 192 19.80 20.79 -14.66
N SER A 193 19.42 21.13 -15.88
CA SER A 193 19.23 20.15 -16.97
C SER A 193 20.49 19.37 -17.36
N ASP A 194 21.68 19.87 -16.98
CA ASP A 194 22.96 19.21 -17.14
C ASP A 194 23.19 18.06 -16.18
N MET A 195 22.36 17.91 -15.14
CA MET A 195 22.40 16.87 -14.11
C MET A 195 23.67 16.86 -13.24
N VAL A 196 24.56 17.85 -13.39
CA VAL A 196 25.84 17.91 -12.67
C VAL A 196 26.07 19.23 -11.96
N SER A 197 25.06 20.08 -11.96
CA SER A 197 25.08 21.35 -11.23
C SER A 197 23.72 21.62 -10.57
N LEU A 198 23.74 22.39 -9.49
CA LEU A 198 22.54 22.75 -8.73
C LEU A 198 21.92 24.03 -9.28
N THR A 199 20.59 24.15 -9.19
CA THR A 199 19.92 25.43 -9.45
C THR A 199 20.29 26.46 -8.38
N ALA A 200 19.96 27.74 -8.61
CA ALA A 200 20.15 28.81 -7.62
C ALA A 200 19.20 28.70 -6.41
N ASP A 201 18.21 27.82 -6.44
CA ASP A 201 17.27 27.60 -5.34
C ASP A 201 18.01 27.16 -4.07
N ALA A 202 17.57 27.66 -2.92
CA ALA A 202 18.13 27.24 -1.64
C ALA A 202 17.82 25.77 -1.34
N PRO A 203 18.68 25.07 -0.58
CA PRO A 203 18.35 23.74 -0.05
C PRO A 203 17.13 23.82 0.84
N ARG A 204 16.28 22.81 0.77
CA ARG A 204 15.03 22.75 1.54
C ARG A 204 14.99 21.49 2.41
N ASP A 205 14.74 21.69 3.71
CA ASP A 205 14.41 20.59 4.64
C ASP A 205 13.00 20.11 4.34
N ILE A 206 12.87 18.81 4.06
CA ILE A 206 11.60 18.14 3.77
C ILE A 206 11.43 16.86 4.61
N THR A 207 12.07 16.79 5.75
CA THR A 207 12.17 15.62 6.60
C THR A 207 10.80 15.04 6.95
N PRO A 208 10.48 13.81 6.53
CA PRO A 208 9.27 13.13 6.98
C PRO A 208 9.44 12.60 8.40
N GLN A 209 8.32 12.23 9.03
CA GLN A 209 8.32 11.62 10.36
C GLN A 209 9.20 10.35 10.38
N ASN A 210 9.99 10.18 11.44
CA ASN A 210 10.87 9.02 11.68
C ASN A 210 12.00 8.82 10.65
N PHE A 211 12.36 9.81 9.88
CA PHE A 211 13.47 9.72 8.94
C PHE A 211 14.81 9.53 9.66
N THR A 212 15.62 8.59 9.18
CA THR A 212 17.04 8.47 9.57
C THR A 212 17.94 8.67 8.36
N GLU A 213 17.81 7.88 7.29
CA GLU A 213 18.68 7.93 6.11
C GLU A 213 18.08 7.18 4.92
N GLY A 214 18.82 7.04 3.81
CA GLY A 214 18.46 6.20 2.67
C GLY A 214 17.13 6.57 2.02
N PRO A 215 16.92 7.83 1.59
CA PRO A 215 15.66 8.23 0.95
C PRO A 215 15.51 7.59 -0.42
N TYR A 216 14.29 7.20 -0.78
CA TYR A 216 13.95 6.77 -2.13
C TYR A 216 12.56 7.27 -2.54
N LEU A 217 12.45 7.88 -3.71
CA LEU A 217 11.20 8.46 -4.21
C LEU A 217 10.71 7.73 -5.45
N VAL A 218 9.44 7.33 -5.43
CA VAL A 218 8.73 6.86 -6.62
C VAL A 218 7.43 7.64 -6.80
N LYS A 219 7.00 7.78 -8.06
CA LYS A 219 5.71 8.38 -8.40
C LYS A 219 4.79 7.33 -8.99
N ARG A 220 3.56 7.24 -8.50
CA ARG A 220 2.54 6.33 -9.00
C ARG A 220 1.19 7.02 -8.99
N ASN A 221 0.50 7.04 -10.14
CA ASN A 221 -0.83 7.64 -10.28
C ASN A 221 -0.91 9.09 -9.74
N GLY A 222 0.11 9.90 -10.00
CA GLY A 222 0.19 11.30 -9.57
C GLY A 222 0.51 11.53 -8.09
N LEU A 223 0.72 10.47 -7.31
CA LEU A 223 1.12 10.53 -5.91
C LEU A 223 2.61 10.16 -5.77
N TYR A 224 3.33 10.90 -4.93
CA TYR A 224 4.73 10.66 -4.61
C TYR A 224 4.84 9.84 -3.34
N TYR A 225 5.69 8.83 -3.38
CA TYR A 225 5.97 7.92 -2.26
C TYR A 225 7.43 8.07 -1.87
N MET A 226 7.68 8.76 -0.76
CA MET A 226 9.00 8.88 -0.16
C MET A 226 9.17 7.75 0.83
N SER A 227 10.03 6.80 0.53
CA SER A 227 10.43 5.74 1.45
C SER A 227 11.84 5.99 1.97
N TYR A 228 12.15 5.54 3.17
CA TYR A 228 13.39 5.85 3.87
C TYR A 228 13.66 4.87 5.00
N SER A 229 14.89 4.78 5.42
CA SER A 229 15.27 4.01 6.59
C SER A 229 15.01 4.77 7.89
N ASN A 230 14.63 4.02 8.92
CA ASN A 230 14.46 4.47 10.29
C ASN A 230 15.19 3.53 11.25
N GLY A 231 15.62 4.04 12.39
CA GLY A 231 16.32 3.28 13.42
C GLY A 231 17.83 3.22 13.21
N SER A 232 18.50 2.25 13.83
CA SER A 232 19.95 2.10 13.74
C SER A 232 20.32 0.89 12.90
N TRP A 233 21.14 1.10 11.88
CA TRP A 233 21.68 0.01 11.04
C TRP A 233 22.51 -1.03 11.80
N THR A 234 22.83 -0.78 13.07
CA THR A 234 23.60 -1.70 13.92
C THR A 234 22.74 -2.64 14.77
N ASN A 235 21.40 -2.65 14.58
CA ASN A 235 20.51 -3.49 15.37
C ASN A 235 19.12 -3.71 14.74
N ASP A 236 18.24 -4.45 15.40
CA ASP A 236 16.88 -4.82 14.94
C ASP A 236 15.94 -3.64 14.74
N THR A 237 16.27 -2.44 15.21
CA THR A 237 15.44 -1.25 15.03
C THR A 237 15.50 -0.69 13.62
N TYR A 238 16.51 -1.10 12.81
CA TYR A 238 16.60 -0.66 11.43
C TYR A 238 15.45 -1.24 10.60
N ASN A 239 14.75 -0.39 9.89
CA ASN A 239 13.55 -0.73 9.15
C ASN A 239 13.33 0.27 8.02
N VAL A 240 12.43 -0.04 7.07
CA VAL A 240 12.02 0.88 6.01
C VAL A 240 10.62 1.39 6.29
N GLN A 241 10.45 2.70 6.25
CA GLN A 241 9.17 3.40 6.40
C GLN A 241 8.85 4.21 5.14
N TYR A 242 7.61 4.70 5.03
CA TYR A 242 7.24 5.57 3.93
C TYR A 242 6.20 6.60 4.29
N ALA A 243 6.18 7.66 3.49
CA ALA A 243 5.23 8.74 3.53
C ALA A 243 4.81 9.12 2.09
N THR A 244 3.68 9.78 1.94
CA THR A 244 3.15 10.19 0.64
C THR A 244 2.92 11.69 0.56
N SER A 245 2.98 12.24 -0.66
CA SER A 245 2.68 13.63 -0.96
C SER A 245 2.13 13.80 -2.37
N THR A 246 1.42 14.88 -2.62
CA THR A 246 1.01 15.30 -3.97
C THR A 246 2.07 16.10 -4.70
N THR A 247 3.19 16.41 -4.04
CA THR A 247 4.34 17.13 -4.62
C THR A 247 5.66 16.40 -4.30
N PRO A 248 6.69 16.53 -5.14
CA PRO A 248 7.97 15.85 -4.93
C PRO A 248 8.76 16.36 -3.71
N THR A 249 8.33 17.47 -3.13
CA THR A 249 9.01 18.11 -1.99
C THR A 249 8.18 18.15 -0.70
N GLY A 250 7.16 17.32 -0.59
CA GLY A 250 6.23 17.33 0.56
C GLY A 250 5.22 18.48 0.51
N PRO A 251 4.43 18.69 1.57
CA PRO A 251 4.55 18.03 2.87
C PRO A 251 4.22 16.54 2.81
N TRP A 252 4.85 15.76 3.70
CA TRP A 252 4.74 14.31 3.72
C TRP A 252 3.71 13.83 4.74
N THR A 253 2.84 12.92 4.31
CA THR A 253 1.92 12.19 5.18
C THR A 253 2.48 10.81 5.46
N TYR A 254 2.84 10.53 6.71
CA TYR A 254 3.37 9.24 7.15
C TYR A 254 2.34 8.11 6.93
N ARG A 255 2.80 6.95 6.45
CA ARG A 255 1.93 5.81 6.09
C ARG A 255 2.27 4.52 6.82
N GLY A 256 3.43 4.39 7.42
CA GLY A 256 3.83 3.20 8.16
C GLY A 256 5.13 2.58 7.68
N SER A 257 5.40 1.34 8.15
CA SER A 257 6.59 0.57 7.81
C SER A 257 6.35 -0.35 6.62
N LEU A 258 7.31 -0.39 5.69
CA LEU A 258 7.37 -1.32 4.55
C LEU A 258 8.11 -2.61 4.89
N LEU A 259 9.25 -2.49 5.58
CA LEU A 259 10.12 -3.58 6.00
C LEU A 259 10.46 -3.43 7.47
N SER A 260 10.52 -4.51 8.20
CA SER A 260 11.01 -4.55 9.59
C SER A 260 11.56 -5.93 9.89
N SER A 261 12.48 -6.03 10.84
CA SER A 261 13.02 -7.30 11.30
C SER A 261 11.92 -8.30 11.64
N ASP A 262 12.16 -9.56 11.33
CA ASP A 262 11.31 -10.70 11.68
C ASP A 262 12.12 -11.78 12.39
N ALA A 263 11.58 -13.00 12.52
CA ALA A 263 12.25 -14.09 13.22
C ALA A 263 13.52 -14.60 12.51
N GLN A 264 13.68 -14.32 11.21
CA GLN A 264 14.75 -14.89 10.37
C GLN A 264 15.60 -13.82 9.67
N ASN A 265 15.10 -12.59 9.53
CA ASN A 265 15.73 -11.52 8.78
C ASN A 265 15.83 -10.27 9.66
N PHE A 266 17.00 -9.67 9.74
CA PHE A 266 17.30 -8.62 10.70
C PHE A 266 17.75 -7.34 10.03
N GLY A 267 17.42 -6.20 10.62
CA GLY A 267 17.88 -4.88 10.24
C GLY A 267 17.72 -4.55 8.75
N PRO A 268 16.54 -4.79 8.12
CA PRO A 268 16.35 -4.44 6.72
C PRO A 268 16.35 -2.93 6.53
N GLY A 269 17.09 -2.45 5.54
CA GLY A 269 17.10 -1.02 5.28
C GLY A 269 17.84 -0.62 4.01
N HIS A 270 17.98 0.66 3.83
CA HIS A 270 18.63 1.35 2.72
C HIS A 270 18.33 0.65 1.39
N HIS A 271 17.18 0.94 0.85
CA HIS A 271 16.51 0.22 -0.22
C HIS A 271 16.36 1.09 -1.46
N SER A 272 15.98 0.45 -2.56
CA SER A 272 15.44 1.10 -3.75
C SER A 272 14.17 0.39 -4.23
N ILE A 273 13.32 1.10 -4.97
CA ILE A 273 12.08 0.57 -5.53
C ILE A 273 12.11 0.74 -7.05
N THR A 274 12.07 -0.38 -7.78
CA THR A 274 12.13 -0.38 -9.24
C THR A 274 10.80 -0.81 -9.83
N GLN A 275 10.25 0.00 -10.70
CA GLN A 275 9.09 -0.33 -11.51
C GLN A 275 9.52 -1.05 -12.79
N ILE A 276 8.81 -2.10 -13.16
CA ILE A 276 8.95 -2.70 -14.50
C ILE A 276 8.35 -1.72 -15.52
N PRO A 277 9.10 -1.32 -16.55
CA PRO A 277 8.62 -0.35 -17.52
C PRO A 277 7.29 -0.74 -18.16
N GLY A 278 6.34 0.20 -18.16
CA GLY A 278 5.01 -0.01 -18.71
C GLY A 278 4.08 -0.88 -17.88
N CYS A 279 4.51 -1.35 -16.72
CA CYS A 279 3.71 -2.19 -15.81
C CYS A 279 3.52 -1.52 -14.44
N ASP A 280 2.38 -1.78 -13.80
CA ASP A 280 2.17 -1.49 -12.37
C ASP A 280 2.74 -2.64 -11.52
N ASP A 281 4.01 -2.98 -11.74
CA ASP A 281 4.73 -4.10 -11.14
C ASP A 281 6.05 -3.58 -10.56
N TYR A 282 6.22 -3.71 -9.23
CA TYR A 282 7.29 -3.09 -8.49
C TYR A 282 8.06 -4.11 -7.68
N TYR A 283 9.36 -3.87 -7.55
CA TYR A 283 10.28 -4.66 -6.75
C TYR A 283 11.04 -3.73 -5.81
N ILE A 284 11.23 -4.20 -4.58
CA ILE A 284 12.07 -3.55 -3.58
C ILE A 284 13.36 -4.34 -3.43
N VAL A 285 14.49 -3.65 -3.56
CA VAL A 285 15.81 -4.18 -3.30
C VAL A 285 16.36 -3.49 -2.07
N TYR A 286 16.89 -4.23 -1.13
CA TYR A 286 17.29 -3.73 0.17
C TYR A 286 18.43 -4.58 0.72
N HIS A 287 19.18 -4.07 1.69
CA HIS A 287 20.08 -4.93 2.44
C HIS A 287 19.40 -5.45 3.71
N ARG A 288 19.88 -6.59 4.19
CA ARG A 288 19.53 -7.19 5.47
C ARG A 288 20.70 -7.95 6.04
N TYR A 289 20.62 -8.30 7.31
CA TYR A 289 21.62 -9.12 7.98
C TYR A 289 21.16 -10.58 8.05
N PRO A 290 22.09 -11.55 7.83
CA PRO A 290 21.79 -12.97 7.96
C PRO A 290 21.62 -13.39 9.43
N ASP A 291 22.20 -12.61 10.34
CA ASP A 291 22.18 -12.86 11.79
C ASP A 291 22.27 -11.54 12.58
N ARG A 292 22.15 -11.62 13.90
CA ARG A 292 22.24 -10.47 14.81
C ARG A 292 23.65 -10.00 15.14
N SER A 293 24.66 -10.41 14.39
CA SER A 293 26.00 -9.83 14.52
C SER A 293 26.08 -8.41 13.95
N TYR A 294 25.16 -8.08 13.02
CA TYR A 294 25.12 -6.79 12.30
C TYR A 294 26.46 -6.38 11.67
N SER A 295 27.28 -7.38 11.30
CA SER A 295 28.62 -7.17 10.76
C SER A 295 28.69 -7.26 9.24
N THR A 296 27.68 -7.88 8.60
CA THR A 296 27.72 -8.21 7.17
C THR A 296 26.36 -8.02 6.53
N ARG A 297 26.23 -7.00 5.70
CA ARG A 297 24.99 -6.71 4.97
C ARG A 297 24.91 -7.55 3.69
N ARG A 298 23.72 -8.02 3.35
CA ARG A 298 23.43 -8.84 2.18
C ARG A 298 22.24 -8.28 1.42
N VAL A 299 22.35 -8.20 0.10
CA VAL A 299 21.27 -7.68 -0.76
C VAL A 299 20.20 -8.73 -1.01
N ALA A 300 18.97 -8.35 -0.79
CA ALA A 300 17.77 -9.13 -1.06
C ALA A 300 16.82 -8.37 -2.00
N VAL A 301 15.98 -9.13 -2.72
CA VAL A 301 14.91 -8.59 -3.57
C VAL A 301 13.60 -9.28 -3.23
N ASP A 302 12.55 -8.48 -3.09
CA ASP A 302 11.18 -8.98 -2.94
C ASP A 302 10.21 -8.12 -3.76
N ARG A 303 9.02 -8.65 -4.02
CA ARG A 303 7.99 -7.91 -4.74
C ARG A 303 7.35 -6.87 -3.83
N LEU A 304 7.14 -5.66 -4.35
CA LEU A 304 6.40 -4.60 -3.68
C LEU A 304 5.01 -4.48 -4.32
N THR A 305 3.97 -4.45 -3.50
CA THR A 305 2.58 -4.45 -3.96
C THR A 305 1.83 -3.27 -3.35
N PHE A 306 1.01 -2.62 -4.17
CA PHE A 306 0.11 -1.57 -3.71
C PHE A 306 -1.28 -2.13 -3.41
N ASN A 307 -1.93 -1.58 -2.39
CA ASN A 307 -3.35 -1.79 -2.12
C ASN A 307 -4.20 -0.99 -3.12
N TYR A 308 -5.49 -1.31 -3.16
CA TYR A 308 -6.46 -0.58 -3.97
C TYR A 308 -6.52 0.93 -3.63
N ASP A 309 -6.36 1.30 -2.36
CA ASP A 309 -6.34 2.69 -1.89
C ASP A 309 -5.02 3.42 -2.15
N GLY A 310 -4.08 2.77 -2.84
CA GLY A 310 -2.77 3.31 -3.16
C GLY A 310 -1.75 3.20 -2.02
N THR A 311 -2.10 2.66 -0.84
CA THR A 311 -1.09 2.37 0.18
C THR A 311 -0.21 1.20 -0.25
N ILE A 312 1.03 1.14 0.24
CA ILE A 312 1.93 0.01 -0.02
C ILE A 312 1.69 -1.07 1.03
N GLN A 313 1.58 -2.32 0.57
CA GLN A 313 1.52 -3.48 1.47
C GLN A 313 2.87 -3.66 2.17
N LYS A 314 2.85 -4.03 3.46
CA LYS A 314 4.07 -4.41 4.14
C LYS A 314 4.72 -5.58 3.40
N VAL A 315 6.00 -5.44 3.08
CA VAL A 315 6.75 -6.44 2.32
C VAL A 315 7.12 -7.60 3.24
N ASN A 316 6.79 -8.82 2.81
CA ASN A 316 7.29 -10.04 3.43
C ASN A 316 8.69 -10.32 2.91
N MET A 317 9.68 -10.26 3.79
CA MET A 317 11.05 -10.65 3.45
C MET A 317 11.13 -12.15 3.22
N THR A 318 11.62 -12.56 2.06
CA THR A 318 11.69 -13.99 1.70
C THR A 318 13.14 -14.48 1.60
N ASN A 319 13.34 -15.78 1.79
CA ASN A 319 14.61 -16.45 1.50
C ASN A 319 14.65 -17.03 0.08
N TYR A 320 13.51 -17.13 -0.59
CA TYR A 320 13.43 -17.61 -1.96
C TYR A 320 13.53 -16.48 -3.02
N GLY A 321 13.39 -15.20 -2.61
CA GLY A 321 13.45 -14.06 -3.52
C GLY A 321 12.26 -13.98 -4.47
N VAL A 322 12.52 -13.68 -5.74
CA VAL A 322 11.49 -13.49 -6.76
C VAL A 322 11.59 -14.50 -7.89
N ALA A 323 10.48 -14.75 -8.56
CA ALA A 323 10.45 -15.54 -9.80
C ALA A 323 11.08 -14.75 -10.96
N PRO A 324 11.55 -15.43 -12.02
CA PRO A 324 12.08 -14.77 -13.20
C PRO A 324 11.09 -13.75 -13.77
N ARG A 325 11.56 -12.53 -13.99
CA ARG A 325 10.79 -11.43 -14.51
C ARG A 325 11.56 -10.61 -15.52
N THR A 326 11.19 -10.74 -16.79
CA THR A 326 11.72 -9.87 -17.86
C THR A 326 10.81 -8.66 -18.05
N ALA A 327 11.35 -7.53 -18.45
CA ALA A 327 10.54 -6.33 -18.68
C ALA A 327 9.58 -6.47 -19.88
N SER A 328 9.89 -7.35 -20.83
CA SER A 328 9.00 -7.67 -21.95
C SER A 328 7.92 -8.71 -21.61
N GLY A 329 7.95 -9.30 -20.43
CA GLY A 329 6.93 -10.23 -19.97
C GLY A 329 5.58 -9.51 -19.74
N PRO A 330 4.45 -10.24 -19.78
CA PRO A 330 3.14 -9.62 -19.55
C PRO A 330 3.10 -8.95 -18.18
N CYS A 331 2.53 -7.74 -18.14
CA CYS A 331 2.35 -7.03 -16.88
C CYS A 331 1.43 -7.82 -15.95
N PRO A 332 1.88 -8.14 -14.73
CA PRO A 332 0.94 -8.58 -13.71
C PRO A 332 -0.02 -7.41 -13.40
N VAL A 333 -1.29 -7.71 -13.34
CA VAL A 333 -2.28 -6.71 -12.90
C VAL A 333 -2.15 -6.62 -11.38
N SER A 334 -1.88 -5.43 -10.82
CA SER A 334 -1.88 -5.22 -9.35
C SER A 334 -3.19 -5.71 -8.73
N PRO A 335 -3.21 -6.17 -7.46
CA PRO A 335 -4.45 -6.54 -6.82
C PRO A 335 -5.45 -5.39 -6.90
N THR A 336 -6.46 -5.55 -7.74
CA THR A 336 -7.49 -4.53 -7.95
C THR A 336 -8.69 -4.75 -7.02
N PHE A 337 -8.46 -5.43 -5.89
CA PHE A 337 -9.51 -5.66 -4.92
C PHE A 337 -9.33 -4.84 -3.64
N ALA A 338 -10.45 -4.38 -3.08
CA ALA A 338 -10.48 -3.55 -1.88
C ALA A 338 -10.37 -4.42 -0.62
N SER A 339 -9.44 -4.09 0.28
CA SER A 339 -9.37 -4.69 1.61
C SER A 339 -10.63 -4.37 2.42
N GLY A 340 -11.20 -5.38 3.09
CA GLY A 340 -12.44 -5.26 3.83
C GLY A 340 -13.71 -5.48 3.00
N ALA A 341 -13.58 -5.64 1.69
CA ALA A 341 -14.68 -5.97 0.80
C ALA A 341 -15.03 -7.45 0.82
N THR A 342 -16.25 -7.77 0.40
CA THR A 342 -16.75 -9.13 0.27
C THR A 342 -16.70 -9.58 -1.18
N TYR A 343 -16.06 -10.72 -1.38
CA TYR A 343 -15.82 -11.32 -2.70
C TYR A 343 -16.36 -12.74 -2.78
N LYS A 344 -16.65 -13.13 -3.99
CA LYS A 344 -16.76 -14.52 -4.41
C LYS A 344 -15.43 -14.90 -5.07
N LEU A 345 -14.85 -16.04 -4.67
CA LEU A 345 -13.66 -16.60 -5.29
C LEU A 345 -14.11 -17.66 -6.29
N VAL A 346 -13.95 -17.38 -7.59
CA VAL A 346 -14.40 -18.25 -8.68
C VAL A 346 -13.21 -18.99 -9.27
N HIS A 347 -13.27 -20.30 -9.25
CA HIS A 347 -12.23 -21.19 -9.76
C HIS A 347 -12.12 -21.10 -11.29
N LYS A 348 -10.92 -20.87 -11.82
CA LYS A 348 -10.68 -20.67 -13.25
C LYS A 348 -11.04 -21.90 -14.10
N GLY A 349 -10.70 -23.08 -13.64
CA GLY A 349 -10.89 -24.31 -14.41
C GLY A 349 -12.35 -24.71 -14.57
N THR A 350 -13.25 -24.30 -13.64
CA THR A 350 -14.62 -24.82 -13.57
C THR A 350 -15.70 -23.75 -13.51
N ASN A 351 -15.31 -22.51 -13.29
CA ASN A 351 -16.22 -21.38 -13.03
C ASN A 351 -17.13 -21.58 -11.79
N GLN A 352 -16.74 -22.45 -10.85
CA GLN A 352 -17.43 -22.68 -9.58
C GLN A 352 -16.83 -21.81 -8.48
N ALA A 353 -17.63 -21.55 -7.44
CA ALA A 353 -17.22 -20.70 -6.32
C ALA A 353 -16.60 -21.51 -5.18
N LEU A 354 -15.65 -20.93 -4.44
CA LEU A 354 -15.21 -21.43 -3.14
C LEU A 354 -16.38 -21.37 -2.16
N ASP A 355 -16.73 -22.50 -1.57
CA ASP A 355 -18.00 -22.72 -0.89
C ASP A 355 -17.82 -23.42 0.47
N VAL A 356 -18.60 -22.99 1.45
CA VAL A 356 -18.77 -23.70 2.73
C VAL A 356 -19.97 -24.65 2.59
N PRO A 357 -19.75 -25.96 2.62
CA PRO A 357 -20.84 -26.93 2.45
C PRO A 357 -22.05 -26.62 3.35
N ASN A 358 -23.24 -26.57 2.73
CA ASN A 358 -24.52 -26.29 3.40
C ASN A 358 -24.56 -24.98 4.21
N ASN A 359 -23.70 -24.01 3.91
CA ASN A 359 -23.55 -22.79 4.68
C ASN A 359 -23.37 -23.05 6.19
N SER A 360 -22.61 -24.09 6.52
CA SER A 360 -22.43 -24.58 7.89
C SER A 360 -21.86 -23.51 8.82
N ALA A 361 -22.38 -23.43 10.04
CA ALA A 361 -21.84 -22.55 11.07
C ALA A 361 -20.73 -23.21 11.92
N SER A 362 -20.41 -24.48 11.68
CA SER A 362 -19.44 -25.22 12.46
C SER A 362 -18.01 -24.89 12.06
N ALA A 363 -17.12 -24.74 13.05
CA ALA A 363 -15.69 -24.65 12.81
C ALA A 363 -15.13 -26.02 12.37
N GLY A 364 -14.06 -25.99 11.54
CA GLY A 364 -13.42 -27.22 11.04
C GLY A 364 -14.13 -27.86 9.85
N VAL A 365 -15.08 -27.17 9.22
CA VAL A 365 -15.73 -27.66 8.00
C VAL A 365 -14.80 -27.46 6.81
N ALA A 366 -14.46 -28.57 6.16
CA ALA A 366 -13.67 -28.56 4.92
C ALA A 366 -14.40 -27.82 3.81
N LEU A 367 -13.66 -27.02 3.06
CA LEU A 367 -14.20 -26.25 1.94
C LEU A 367 -14.26 -27.09 0.66
N GLN A 368 -15.14 -26.69 -0.22
CA GLN A 368 -15.35 -27.27 -1.54
C GLN A 368 -15.44 -26.18 -2.61
N GLN A 369 -15.36 -26.55 -3.86
CA GLN A 369 -15.93 -25.75 -4.93
C GLN A 369 -17.38 -26.17 -5.17
N TYR A 370 -18.24 -25.22 -5.48
CA TYR A 370 -19.64 -25.50 -5.78
C TYR A 370 -20.21 -24.51 -6.81
N THR A 371 -21.28 -24.94 -7.51
CA THR A 371 -21.99 -24.05 -8.43
C THR A 371 -22.38 -22.76 -7.73
N ASP A 372 -22.12 -21.61 -8.36
CA ASP A 372 -22.53 -20.31 -7.81
C ASP A 372 -24.05 -20.23 -7.66
N ASN A 373 -24.50 -20.15 -6.42
CA ASN A 373 -25.92 -20.14 -6.06
C ASN A 373 -26.35 -18.80 -5.40
N GLY A 374 -25.43 -17.84 -5.30
CA GLY A 374 -25.68 -16.52 -4.73
C GLY A 374 -25.73 -16.45 -3.21
N ASN A 375 -25.57 -17.57 -2.50
CA ASN A 375 -25.65 -17.63 -1.05
C ASN A 375 -24.41 -17.10 -0.32
N ASP A 376 -24.55 -16.74 0.95
CA ASP A 376 -23.44 -16.31 1.80
C ASP A 376 -22.38 -17.39 2.04
N ALA A 377 -22.70 -18.68 1.80
CA ALA A 377 -21.75 -19.79 1.78
C ALA A 377 -20.55 -19.58 0.84
N GLN A 378 -20.72 -18.71 -0.16
CA GLN A 378 -19.73 -18.43 -1.22
C GLN A 378 -19.19 -17.00 -1.13
N ARG A 379 -19.40 -16.31 -0.02
CA ARG A 379 -19.03 -14.91 0.18
C ARG A 379 -17.95 -14.80 1.25
N TRP A 380 -16.86 -14.11 0.91
CA TRP A 380 -15.67 -13.99 1.74
C TRP A 380 -15.28 -12.53 1.87
N THR A 381 -15.26 -12.00 3.09
CA THR A 381 -14.73 -10.67 3.38
C THR A 381 -13.21 -10.76 3.49
N ILE A 382 -12.50 -10.16 2.54
CA ILE A 382 -11.04 -10.27 2.44
C ILE A 382 -10.39 -8.99 2.99
N SER A 383 -9.61 -9.10 4.06
CA SER A 383 -8.97 -7.97 4.72
C SER A 383 -7.46 -8.12 4.82
N LEU A 384 -6.73 -7.06 4.47
CA LEU A 384 -5.29 -6.96 4.66
C LEU A 384 -4.96 -6.91 6.16
N GLN A 385 -3.96 -7.65 6.56
CA GLN A 385 -3.47 -7.70 7.93
C GLN A 385 -2.15 -6.91 8.05
N ALA A 386 -1.78 -6.58 9.30
CA ALA A 386 -0.58 -5.81 9.59
C ALA A 386 0.74 -6.48 9.12
N ASP A 387 0.72 -7.79 8.90
CA ASP A 387 1.87 -8.57 8.41
C ASP A 387 1.96 -8.64 6.87
N GLY A 388 1.10 -7.91 6.15
CA GLY A 388 1.07 -7.87 4.69
C GLY A 388 0.35 -9.03 4.02
N ASN A 389 -0.14 -10.02 4.78
CA ASN A 389 -1.01 -11.09 4.28
C ASN A 389 -2.49 -10.72 4.39
N TYR A 390 -3.33 -11.47 3.75
CA TYR A 390 -4.77 -11.30 3.82
C TYR A 390 -5.42 -12.38 4.68
N LYS A 391 -6.51 -12.01 5.32
CA LYS A 391 -7.45 -12.89 5.98
C LYS A 391 -8.76 -12.84 5.20
N ALA A 392 -9.34 -13.99 4.93
CA ALA A 392 -10.66 -14.12 4.32
C ALA A 392 -11.64 -14.67 5.35
N LEU A 393 -12.68 -13.90 5.68
CA LEU A 393 -13.74 -14.32 6.61
C LEU A 393 -15.00 -14.70 5.84
N HIS A 394 -15.54 -15.85 6.12
CA HIS A 394 -16.82 -16.31 5.60
C HIS A 394 -17.95 -15.37 6.07
N LYS A 395 -18.70 -14.78 5.13
CA LYS A 395 -19.72 -13.75 5.43
C LYS A 395 -20.82 -14.26 6.36
N GLY A 396 -21.23 -15.50 6.20
CA GLY A 396 -22.33 -16.08 6.99
C GLY A 396 -21.96 -16.38 8.45
N THR A 397 -20.67 -16.59 8.77
CA THR A 397 -20.24 -17.09 10.09
C THR A 397 -19.11 -16.29 10.73
N ASN A 398 -18.44 -15.41 10.01
CA ASN A 398 -17.20 -14.73 10.41
C ASN A 398 -16.04 -15.71 10.73
N GLN A 399 -16.10 -16.96 10.26
CA GLN A 399 -15.00 -17.89 10.37
C GLN A 399 -13.97 -17.66 9.26
N ALA A 400 -12.68 -17.90 9.57
CA ALA A 400 -11.58 -17.65 8.67
C ALA A 400 -11.31 -18.82 7.74
N LEU A 401 -10.90 -18.53 6.50
CA LEU A 401 -10.26 -19.45 5.58
C LEU A 401 -8.94 -19.94 6.19
N GLU A 402 -8.82 -21.24 6.47
CA GLU A 402 -7.70 -21.80 7.22
C GLU A 402 -7.11 -23.04 6.55
N ALA A 403 -5.77 -23.11 6.50
CA ALA A 403 -5.08 -24.38 6.29
C ALA A 403 -5.11 -25.18 7.60
N ALA A 404 -5.80 -26.32 7.62
CA ALA A 404 -6.05 -27.09 8.84
C ALA A 404 -4.78 -27.41 9.63
N GLY A 405 -4.79 -27.05 10.92
CA GLY A 405 -3.65 -27.28 11.82
C GLY A 405 -2.37 -26.52 11.45
N ASN A 406 -2.44 -25.45 10.67
CA ASN A 406 -1.27 -24.73 10.14
C ASN A 406 -0.28 -25.65 9.41
N SER A 407 -0.81 -26.65 8.70
CA SER A 407 -0.01 -27.67 8.03
C SER A 407 0.85 -27.07 6.93
N ALA A 408 2.09 -27.53 6.82
CA ALA A 408 2.99 -27.25 5.69
C ALA A 408 3.03 -28.41 4.67
N ALA A 409 2.12 -29.40 4.78
CA ALA A 409 2.06 -30.53 3.88
C ALA A 409 1.17 -30.23 2.65
N ALA A 410 1.62 -30.63 1.47
CA ALA A 410 0.77 -30.65 0.28
C ALA A 410 -0.38 -31.66 0.47
N GLY A 411 -1.59 -31.30 0.02
CA GLY A 411 -2.82 -32.05 0.23
C GLY A 411 -3.50 -31.80 1.57
N ALA A 412 -2.97 -30.94 2.43
CA ALA A 412 -3.65 -30.59 3.66
C ALA A 412 -4.96 -29.84 3.39
N VAL A 413 -6.00 -30.23 4.15
CA VAL A 413 -7.35 -29.69 4.01
C VAL A 413 -7.37 -28.19 4.25
N VAL A 414 -8.10 -27.46 3.43
CA VAL A 414 -8.50 -26.09 3.69
C VAL A 414 -9.93 -26.08 4.21
N GLN A 415 -10.15 -25.38 5.31
CA GLN A 415 -11.39 -25.37 6.07
C GLN A 415 -11.82 -23.95 6.44
N GLN A 416 -13.04 -23.77 6.90
CA GLN A 416 -13.39 -22.63 7.73
C GLN A 416 -13.10 -22.94 9.20
N TYR A 417 -12.58 -21.97 9.93
CA TYR A 417 -12.31 -22.12 11.37
C TYR A 417 -12.49 -20.81 12.12
N THR A 418 -12.71 -20.92 13.45
CA THR A 418 -12.80 -19.73 14.32
C THR A 418 -11.61 -18.78 14.05
N ASP A 419 -11.88 -17.49 13.84
CA ASP A 419 -10.82 -16.49 13.67
C ASP A 419 -9.99 -16.38 14.95
N ASN A 420 -8.77 -16.88 14.92
CA ASN A 420 -7.82 -16.91 16.04
C ASN A 420 -6.54 -16.13 15.75
N GLY A 421 -6.47 -15.50 14.58
CA GLY A 421 -5.33 -14.68 14.17
C GLY A 421 -4.05 -15.44 13.83
N SER A 422 -4.05 -16.78 13.82
CA SER A 422 -2.87 -17.62 13.52
C SER A 422 -2.41 -17.50 12.06
N ASP A 423 -1.18 -17.97 11.80
CA ASP A 423 -0.60 -18.01 10.45
C ASP A 423 -1.38 -18.96 9.51
N ALA A 424 -2.06 -19.98 10.05
CA ALA A 424 -2.96 -20.86 9.31
C ALA A 424 -4.06 -20.11 8.53
N GLN A 425 -4.41 -18.90 8.99
CA GLN A 425 -5.47 -18.05 8.46
C GLN A 425 -4.93 -16.87 7.65
N ARG A 426 -3.65 -16.92 7.27
CA ARG A 426 -2.97 -15.88 6.52
C ARG A 426 -2.62 -16.35 5.13
N TRP A 427 -3.06 -15.59 4.14
CA TRP A 427 -2.91 -15.92 2.73
C TRP A 427 -2.30 -14.75 1.96
N ARG A 428 -1.29 -15.01 1.15
CA ARG A 428 -0.77 -14.04 0.21
C ARG A 428 -1.56 -14.15 -1.10
N PHE A 429 -2.15 -13.05 -1.53
CA PHE A 429 -2.86 -12.95 -2.80
C PHE A 429 -1.90 -12.42 -3.86
N GLU A 430 -1.58 -13.26 -4.82
CA GLU A 430 -0.73 -12.90 -5.95
C GLU A 430 -1.57 -12.76 -7.21
N ASN A 431 -1.51 -11.59 -7.85
CA ASN A 431 -2.23 -11.36 -9.10
C ASN A 431 -1.54 -12.10 -10.24
N MET A 432 -2.32 -12.83 -11.02
CA MET A 432 -1.87 -13.60 -12.16
C MET A 432 -2.43 -12.99 -13.44
N ALA A 433 -1.85 -13.34 -14.59
CA ALA A 433 -2.37 -12.87 -15.87
C ALA A 433 -3.88 -13.20 -16.04
N GLY A 434 -4.62 -12.28 -16.67
CA GLY A 434 -6.04 -12.48 -16.97
C GLY A 434 -7.01 -12.20 -15.82
N GLY A 435 -6.56 -11.49 -14.77
CA GLY A 435 -7.43 -11.08 -13.65
C GLY A 435 -7.70 -12.18 -12.62
N TYR A 436 -6.89 -13.23 -12.63
CA TYR A 436 -6.93 -14.30 -11.63
C TYR A 436 -5.94 -14.06 -10.52
N TYR A 437 -6.17 -14.69 -9.38
CA TYR A 437 -5.32 -14.66 -8.20
C TYR A 437 -4.86 -16.06 -7.82
N LYS A 438 -3.64 -16.15 -7.33
CA LYS A 438 -3.13 -17.29 -6.61
C LYS A 438 -3.11 -16.94 -5.12
N LEU A 439 -3.64 -17.81 -4.28
CA LEU A 439 -3.66 -17.64 -2.84
C LEU A 439 -2.63 -18.59 -2.23
N THR A 440 -1.54 -18.04 -1.72
CA THR A 440 -0.45 -18.83 -1.12
C THR A 440 -0.54 -18.75 0.40
N HIS A 441 -0.53 -19.90 1.07
CA HIS A 441 -0.56 -20.00 2.53
C HIS A 441 0.74 -19.41 3.11
N LYS A 442 0.62 -18.57 4.13
CA LYS A 442 1.74 -17.88 4.79
C LYS A 442 2.81 -18.89 5.23
N ASN A 443 4.09 -18.51 5.04
CA ASN A 443 5.27 -19.31 5.39
C ASN A 443 5.40 -20.66 4.67
N THR A 444 4.61 -20.89 3.61
CA THR A 444 4.71 -22.09 2.77
C THR A 444 4.73 -21.71 1.29
N PRO A 445 5.19 -22.59 0.38
CA PRO A 445 5.02 -22.41 -1.06
C PRO A 445 3.68 -22.98 -1.57
N LEU A 446 2.76 -23.35 -0.67
CA LEU A 446 1.53 -24.07 -1.02
C LEU A 446 0.37 -23.12 -1.34
N CYS A 447 -0.37 -23.41 -2.40
CA CYS A 447 -1.47 -22.60 -2.90
C CYS A 447 -2.83 -23.25 -2.64
N LEU A 448 -3.86 -22.42 -2.52
CA LEU A 448 -5.26 -22.87 -2.52
C LEU A 448 -5.57 -23.57 -3.85
N ASP A 449 -5.97 -24.82 -3.80
CA ASP A 449 -6.04 -25.73 -4.93
C ASP A 449 -7.35 -26.56 -4.93
N VAL A 450 -7.97 -26.71 -6.08
CA VAL A 450 -9.11 -27.62 -6.26
C VAL A 450 -8.58 -29.00 -6.63
N ASP A 451 -8.94 -30.02 -5.84
CA ASP A 451 -8.44 -31.38 -5.98
C ASP A 451 -8.59 -31.91 -7.41
N ASN A 452 -7.44 -32.30 -7.99
CA ASN A 452 -7.32 -32.82 -9.36
C ASN A 452 -7.90 -31.90 -10.46
N ASN A 453 -8.10 -30.62 -10.21
CA ASN A 453 -8.80 -29.69 -11.12
C ASN A 453 -10.15 -30.24 -11.59
N SER A 454 -10.83 -30.98 -10.72
CA SER A 454 -12.11 -31.65 -11.03
C SER A 454 -13.19 -30.63 -11.34
N ALA A 455 -14.05 -30.94 -12.32
CA ALA A 455 -15.20 -30.10 -12.69
C ALA A 455 -16.47 -30.38 -11.86
N SER A 456 -16.43 -31.37 -10.97
CA SER A 456 -17.60 -31.78 -10.20
C SER A 456 -17.90 -30.80 -9.06
N PRO A 457 -19.16 -30.32 -8.92
CA PRO A 457 -19.58 -29.61 -7.72
C PRO A 457 -19.39 -30.46 -6.46
N GLY A 458 -18.91 -29.84 -5.37
CA GLY A 458 -18.61 -30.58 -4.14
C GLY A 458 -17.16 -31.10 -4.09
N THR A 459 -16.33 -30.84 -5.10
CA THR A 459 -14.90 -31.20 -5.05
C THR A 459 -14.19 -30.45 -3.94
N ALA A 460 -13.40 -31.18 -3.15
CA ALA A 460 -12.65 -30.64 -2.03
C ALA A 460 -11.62 -29.59 -2.47
N VAL A 461 -11.39 -28.63 -1.59
CA VAL A 461 -10.32 -27.63 -1.72
C VAL A 461 -9.25 -27.92 -0.66
N HIS A 462 -8.01 -27.96 -1.09
CA HIS A 462 -6.86 -28.22 -0.25
C HIS A 462 -5.72 -27.22 -0.54
N GLN A 463 -4.61 -27.32 0.12
CA GLN A 463 -3.39 -26.62 -0.30
C GLN A 463 -2.46 -27.57 -1.06
N TRP A 464 -1.85 -27.09 -2.14
CA TRP A 464 -0.93 -27.88 -2.98
C TRP A 464 0.24 -27.04 -3.48
N THR A 465 1.35 -27.72 -3.84
CA THR A 465 2.51 -27.06 -4.45
C THR A 465 2.09 -26.32 -5.73
N ASP A 466 2.55 -25.08 -5.91
CA ASP A 466 2.26 -24.31 -7.13
C ASP A 466 2.77 -25.07 -8.37
N ASN A 467 1.86 -25.47 -9.20
CA ASN A 467 2.12 -26.20 -10.44
C ASN A 467 1.77 -25.38 -11.70
N GLY A 468 1.38 -24.11 -11.51
CA GLY A 468 0.98 -23.21 -12.60
C GLY A 468 -0.38 -23.54 -13.23
N GLY A 469 -1.08 -24.57 -12.76
CA GLY A 469 -2.35 -25.04 -13.30
C GLY A 469 -3.56 -24.17 -12.92
N ASP A 470 -4.66 -24.37 -13.63
CA ASP A 470 -5.91 -23.64 -13.41
C ASP A 470 -6.59 -24.00 -12.08
N ALA A 471 -6.27 -25.19 -11.49
CA ALA A 471 -6.72 -25.61 -10.17
C ALA A 471 -6.39 -24.59 -9.05
N GLN A 472 -5.38 -23.76 -9.28
CA GLN A 472 -4.82 -22.80 -8.33
C GLN A 472 -5.09 -21.34 -8.72
N ARG A 473 -6.03 -21.12 -9.63
CA ARG A 473 -6.34 -19.78 -10.16
C ARG A 473 -7.78 -19.40 -9.82
N TRP A 474 -7.93 -18.28 -9.13
CA TRP A 474 -9.19 -17.82 -8.57
C TRP A 474 -9.50 -16.40 -9.06
N GLN A 475 -10.66 -16.18 -9.62
CA GLN A 475 -11.16 -14.85 -9.93
C GLN A 475 -11.89 -14.29 -8.72
N LEU A 476 -11.55 -13.09 -8.29
CA LEU A 476 -12.27 -12.38 -7.26
C LEU A 476 -13.38 -11.54 -7.90
N THR A 477 -14.61 -11.92 -7.63
CA THR A 477 -15.80 -11.15 -8.05
C THR A 477 -16.33 -10.40 -6.84
N LEU A 478 -16.30 -9.07 -6.88
CA LEU A 478 -16.80 -8.23 -5.80
C LEU A 478 -18.33 -8.44 -5.63
N THR A 479 -18.74 -8.75 -4.41
CA THR A 479 -20.18 -8.93 -4.09
C THR A 479 -20.74 -7.79 -3.25
N ASP A 480 -19.93 -7.25 -2.33
CA ASP A 480 -20.29 -6.08 -1.52
C ASP A 480 -19.11 -5.11 -1.51
N LEU A 481 -19.39 -3.83 -1.83
CA LEU A 481 -18.39 -2.76 -1.76
C LEU A 481 -18.14 -2.38 -0.30
N PRO A 482 -16.88 -2.28 0.14
CA PRO A 482 -16.58 -1.71 1.45
C PRO A 482 -16.73 -0.19 1.34
N ILE A 483 -17.81 0.33 1.85
CA ILE A 483 -17.97 1.78 2.02
C ILE A 483 -17.43 2.13 3.40
N VAL A 484 -16.32 2.86 3.42
CA VAL A 484 -15.79 3.48 4.65
C VAL A 484 -16.71 4.61 5.03
N SER A 485 -17.51 4.42 6.09
CA SER A 485 -18.43 5.46 6.58
C SER A 485 -17.64 6.70 7.02
N GLY A 486 -18.02 7.86 6.48
CA GLY A 486 -17.28 9.12 6.66
C GLY A 486 -16.13 9.31 5.67
N GLY A 487 -15.85 8.35 4.81
CA GLY A 487 -14.86 8.47 3.75
C GLY A 487 -15.29 9.45 2.65
N VAL A 488 -14.31 10.13 2.04
CA VAL A 488 -14.55 11.01 0.88
C VAL A 488 -14.40 10.18 -0.39
N TYR A 489 -15.38 10.25 -1.26
CA TYR A 489 -15.42 9.49 -2.50
C TYR A 489 -15.56 10.38 -3.73
N LYS A 490 -15.00 9.92 -4.82
CA LYS A 490 -15.32 10.35 -6.17
C LYS A 490 -16.21 9.27 -6.82
N LEU A 491 -17.33 9.67 -7.39
CA LEU A 491 -18.21 8.76 -8.11
C LEU A 491 -17.99 8.95 -9.62
N THR A 492 -17.41 7.93 -10.26
CA THR A 492 -17.11 7.95 -11.70
C THR A 492 -18.11 7.11 -12.46
N HIS A 493 -18.79 7.70 -13.41
CA HIS A 493 -19.80 7.04 -14.24
C HIS A 493 -19.15 6.04 -15.21
N LYS A 494 -19.69 4.83 -15.32
CA LYS A 494 -19.11 3.76 -16.15
C LYS A 494 -19.14 4.06 -17.64
N GLY A 495 -20.26 4.55 -18.13
CA GLY A 495 -20.45 4.76 -19.58
C GLY A 495 -19.62 5.91 -20.15
N THR A 496 -19.25 6.90 -19.33
CA THR A 496 -18.63 8.15 -19.82
C THR A 496 -17.30 8.49 -19.16
N THR A 497 -16.94 7.80 -18.07
CA THR A 497 -15.77 8.10 -17.20
C THR A 497 -15.80 9.49 -16.55
N GLN A 498 -16.93 10.19 -16.59
CA GLN A 498 -17.13 11.49 -15.95
C GLN A 498 -17.57 11.32 -14.49
N CYS A 499 -17.43 12.39 -13.70
CA CYS A 499 -17.68 12.36 -12.27
C CYS A 499 -19.01 13.00 -11.91
N LEU A 500 -19.68 12.50 -10.86
CA LEU A 500 -20.82 13.16 -10.23
C LEU A 500 -20.38 14.49 -9.63
N GLU A 501 -20.97 15.60 -10.08
CA GLU A 501 -20.53 16.95 -9.76
C GLU A 501 -21.68 17.88 -9.35
N VAL A 502 -21.41 18.78 -8.42
CA VAL A 502 -22.24 19.97 -8.19
C VAL A 502 -21.74 21.09 -9.11
N PRO A 503 -22.54 21.56 -10.10
CA PRO A 503 -22.11 22.57 -11.04
C PRO A 503 -21.53 23.82 -10.39
N GLY A 504 -20.33 24.24 -10.84
CA GLY A 504 -19.68 25.43 -10.32
C GLY A 504 -19.35 25.38 -8.82
N ASN A 505 -19.38 24.20 -8.20
CA ASN A 505 -19.21 24.05 -6.76
C ASN A 505 -20.21 24.93 -5.96
N SER A 506 -21.44 25.07 -6.49
CA SER A 506 -22.50 25.93 -5.95
C SER A 506 -22.80 25.59 -4.48
N ALA A 507 -23.02 26.61 -3.64
CA ALA A 507 -23.48 26.44 -2.28
C ALA A 507 -25.02 26.46 -2.15
N SER A 508 -25.75 26.63 -3.26
CA SER A 508 -27.20 26.76 -3.25
C SER A 508 -27.89 25.43 -3.01
N ALA A 509 -28.82 25.37 -2.07
CA ALA A 509 -29.73 24.24 -1.92
C ALA A 509 -30.67 24.17 -3.15
N GLY A 510 -30.96 22.95 -3.60
CA GLY A 510 -31.76 22.73 -4.81
C GLY A 510 -30.94 22.79 -6.10
N GLN A 511 -29.63 22.94 -6.04
CA GLN A 511 -28.79 22.86 -7.20
C GLN A 511 -28.79 21.45 -7.76
N ALA A 512 -29.29 21.27 -9.01
CA ALA A 512 -29.22 19.99 -9.70
C ALA A 512 -27.77 19.56 -9.91
N VAL A 513 -27.51 18.27 -9.71
CA VAL A 513 -26.20 17.68 -9.97
C VAL A 513 -26.06 17.21 -11.42
N GLN A 514 -24.85 17.11 -11.90
CA GLN A 514 -24.50 16.71 -13.25
C GLN A 514 -23.36 15.69 -13.28
N GLN A 515 -23.12 15.08 -14.42
CA GLN A 515 -21.80 14.49 -14.68
C GLN A 515 -20.88 15.53 -15.34
N TYR A 516 -19.59 15.49 -15.01
CA TYR A 516 -18.61 16.38 -15.60
C TYR A 516 -17.22 15.73 -15.66
N THR A 517 -16.37 16.21 -16.58
CA THR A 517 -14.99 15.74 -16.69
C THR A 517 -14.28 15.82 -15.33
N ASP A 518 -13.52 14.78 -14.96
CA ASP A 518 -12.73 14.79 -13.72
C ASP A 518 -11.71 15.93 -13.76
N ASN A 519 -11.90 16.91 -12.90
CA ASN A 519 -11.06 18.11 -12.79
C ASN A 519 -10.35 18.21 -11.44
N GLY A 520 -10.50 17.18 -10.59
CA GLY A 520 -9.87 17.13 -9.28
C GLY A 520 -10.50 18.01 -8.19
N ASN A 521 -11.52 18.81 -8.52
CA ASN A 521 -12.11 19.79 -7.60
C ASN A 521 -13.04 19.16 -6.55
N ASP A 522 -13.26 19.89 -5.46
CA ASP A 522 -14.18 19.49 -4.38
C ASP A 522 -15.65 19.40 -4.84
N ALA A 523 -16.01 20.05 -5.97
CA ALA A 523 -17.30 19.89 -6.63
C ALA A 523 -17.67 18.43 -6.96
N GLN A 524 -16.65 17.56 -7.05
CA GLN A 524 -16.77 16.14 -7.39
C GLN A 524 -16.46 15.22 -6.21
N ARG A 525 -16.51 15.75 -4.99
CA ARG A 525 -16.14 15.00 -3.78
C ARG A 525 -17.32 14.86 -2.83
N TRP A 526 -17.61 13.63 -2.43
CA TRP A 526 -18.78 13.27 -1.63
C TRP A 526 -18.34 12.46 -0.40
N VAL A 527 -18.77 12.91 0.77
CA VAL A 527 -18.61 12.14 2.01
C VAL A 527 -19.76 11.13 2.08
N ILE A 528 -19.43 9.83 2.11
CA ILE A 528 -20.42 8.76 2.19
C ILE A 528 -20.50 8.25 3.63
N THR A 529 -21.67 8.41 4.28
CA THR A 529 -21.87 8.05 5.67
C THR A 529 -23.00 7.04 5.82
N LEU A 530 -22.70 5.88 6.45
CA LEU A 530 -23.70 4.87 6.79
C LEU A 530 -24.62 5.42 7.89
N GLN A 531 -25.92 5.27 7.70
CA GLN A 531 -26.95 5.68 8.66
C GLN A 531 -27.43 4.48 9.47
N ALA A 532 -28.08 4.75 10.60
CA ALA A 532 -28.59 3.71 11.51
C ALA A 532 -29.63 2.77 10.86
N ASP A 533 -30.27 3.19 9.78
CA ASP A 533 -31.26 2.42 9.03
C ASP A 533 -30.62 1.53 7.93
N GLY A 534 -29.30 1.48 7.84
CA GLY A 534 -28.55 0.67 6.86
C GLY A 534 -28.41 1.30 5.48
N TYR A 535 -28.93 2.51 5.25
CA TYR A 535 -28.74 3.29 4.04
C TYR A 535 -27.55 4.24 4.16
N TYR A 536 -27.08 4.75 3.04
CA TYR A 536 -26.00 5.73 2.98
C TYR A 536 -26.56 7.13 2.70
N LYS A 537 -25.93 8.13 3.29
CA LYS A 537 -26.07 9.53 2.98
C LYS A 537 -24.81 10.00 2.29
N LEU A 538 -24.95 10.67 1.14
CA LEU A 538 -23.86 11.29 0.41
C LEU A 538 -23.89 12.78 0.63
N THR A 539 -22.88 13.34 1.28
CA THR A 539 -22.79 14.76 1.61
C THR A 539 -21.71 15.40 0.77
N HIS A 540 -22.03 16.43 0.04
CA HIS A 540 -21.07 17.16 -0.78
C HIS A 540 -20.00 17.80 0.12
N ARG A 541 -18.73 17.51 -0.16
CA ARG A 541 -17.60 17.83 0.74
C ARG A 541 -17.48 19.32 1.09
N ASN A 542 -17.73 20.19 0.12
CA ASN A 542 -17.52 21.63 0.30
C ASN A 542 -18.72 22.37 0.88
N THR A 543 -19.95 21.92 0.61
CA THR A 543 -21.17 22.62 1.01
C THR A 543 -21.91 21.98 2.18
N ASN A 544 -21.54 20.74 2.57
CA ASN A 544 -22.26 19.91 3.53
C ASN A 544 -23.73 19.63 3.18
N GLN A 545 -24.10 19.83 1.90
CA GLN A 545 -25.44 19.48 1.42
C GLN A 545 -25.50 18.04 0.94
N CYS A 546 -26.66 17.41 1.06
CA CYS A 546 -26.87 16.00 0.76
C CYS A 546 -27.32 15.80 -0.69
N LEU A 547 -26.86 14.69 -1.30
CA LEU A 547 -27.39 14.20 -2.58
C LEU A 547 -28.86 13.77 -2.34
N GLU A 548 -29.79 14.38 -3.06
CA GLU A 548 -31.23 14.26 -2.81
C GLU A 548 -32.01 14.09 -4.12
N VAL A 549 -33.04 13.26 -4.08
CA VAL A 549 -34.07 13.28 -5.12
C VAL A 549 -35.02 14.42 -4.84
N ALA A 550 -35.15 15.38 -5.76
CA ALA A 550 -35.94 16.57 -5.58
C ALA A 550 -37.39 16.27 -5.13
N GLY A 551 -37.82 16.90 -4.04
CA GLY A 551 -39.13 16.73 -3.46
C GLY A 551 -39.49 15.32 -2.98
N ASN A 552 -38.50 14.46 -2.73
CA ASN A 552 -38.69 13.03 -2.41
C ASN A 552 -39.59 12.30 -3.40
N SER A 553 -39.47 12.67 -4.67
CA SER A 553 -40.28 12.14 -5.77
C SER A 553 -40.06 10.63 -5.93
N THR A 554 -41.13 9.90 -6.19
CA THR A 554 -41.08 8.47 -6.56
C THR A 554 -41.20 8.27 -8.09
N ALA A 555 -41.25 9.33 -8.85
CA ALA A 555 -41.39 9.27 -10.31
C ALA A 555 -40.05 9.01 -10.99
N THR A 556 -40.08 8.18 -12.03
CA THR A 556 -38.97 7.99 -12.97
C THR A 556 -38.68 9.35 -13.68
N GLY A 557 -37.39 9.69 -13.84
CA GLY A 557 -36.94 10.95 -14.41
C GLY A 557 -36.92 12.13 -13.44
N ALA A 558 -37.21 11.92 -12.15
CA ALA A 558 -37.08 12.99 -11.16
C ALA A 558 -35.63 13.43 -10.97
N THR A 559 -35.42 14.73 -10.99
CA THR A 559 -34.09 15.35 -10.85
C THR A 559 -33.43 15.02 -9.56
N VAL A 560 -32.12 14.75 -9.61
CA VAL A 560 -31.25 14.65 -8.46
C VAL A 560 -30.49 15.95 -8.24
N GLN A 561 -30.47 16.43 -7.01
CA GLN A 561 -29.93 17.73 -6.62
C GLN A 561 -29.08 17.60 -5.35
N GLN A 562 -28.35 18.64 -4.96
CA GLN A 562 -27.89 18.80 -3.60
C GLN A 562 -28.92 19.59 -2.79
N TYR A 563 -29.12 19.24 -1.53
CA TYR A 563 -30.05 19.94 -0.65
C TYR A 563 -29.59 19.89 0.82
N THR A 564 -30.10 20.82 1.63
CA THR A 564 -29.82 20.85 3.06
C THR A 564 -30.18 19.50 3.70
N ASP A 565 -29.31 19.00 4.60
CA ASP A 565 -29.58 17.76 5.34
C ASP A 565 -30.86 17.91 6.18
N ASN A 566 -31.89 17.19 5.81
CA ASN A 566 -33.21 17.23 6.43
C ASN A 566 -33.63 15.86 7.00
N GLY A 567 -32.77 14.85 6.87
CA GLY A 567 -32.98 13.50 7.38
C GLY A 567 -34.00 12.64 6.61
N ASN A 568 -34.61 13.16 5.53
CA ASN A 568 -35.65 12.49 4.77
C ASN A 568 -35.10 11.31 3.93
N ASP A 569 -36.01 10.41 3.54
CA ASP A 569 -35.70 9.27 2.66
C ASP A 569 -35.18 9.70 1.27
N ALA A 570 -35.50 10.92 0.82
CA ALA A 570 -34.95 11.55 -0.39
C ALA A 570 -33.41 11.59 -0.42
N GLN A 571 -32.78 11.60 0.76
CA GLN A 571 -31.32 11.68 0.97
C GLN A 571 -30.70 10.33 1.38
N ARG A 572 -31.45 9.26 1.22
CA ARG A 572 -31.05 7.90 1.61
C ARG A 572 -30.86 7.01 0.40
N TRP A 573 -29.68 6.45 0.31
CA TRP A 573 -29.27 5.64 -0.84
C TRP A 573 -28.79 4.26 -0.40
N ARG A 574 -29.29 3.23 -1.02
CA ARG A 574 -28.71 1.89 -0.90
C ARG A 574 -27.66 1.73 -1.99
N ILE A 575 -26.43 1.43 -1.62
CA ILE A 575 -25.33 1.22 -2.56
C ILE A 575 -25.16 -0.28 -2.77
N VAL A 576 -25.33 -0.75 -4.01
CA VAL A 576 -25.33 -2.16 -4.37
C VAL A 576 -24.27 -2.41 -5.42
N SER A 577 -23.33 -3.32 -5.15
CA SER A 577 -22.33 -3.73 -6.14
C SER A 577 -22.96 -4.38 -7.36
N THR A 578 -22.42 -4.09 -8.56
CA THR A 578 -22.80 -4.77 -9.80
C THR A 578 -21.87 -5.94 -10.16
N GLY A 579 -20.86 -6.21 -9.31
CA GLY A 579 -19.93 -7.33 -9.47
C GLY A 579 -18.77 -7.08 -10.44
N ASP A 580 -18.75 -5.93 -11.12
CA ASP A 580 -17.75 -5.53 -12.12
C ASP A 580 -16.89 -4.34 -11.68
N GLY A 581 -16.85 -4.06 -10.36
CA GLY A 581 -16.14 -2.91 -9.78
C GLY A 581 -16.95 -1.62 -9.74
N TYR A 582 -18.22 -1.68 -10.14
CA TYR A 582 -19.16 -0.57 -10.09
C TYR A 582 -20.29 -0.86 -9.09
N ALA A 583 -21.08 0.16 -8.80
CA ALA A 583 -22.27 0.08 -7.95
C ALA A 583 -23.44 0.84 -8.55
N LYS A 584 -24.62 0.45 -8.14
CA LYS A 584 -25.85 1.22 -8.29
C LYS A 584 -26.17 1.91 -6.96
N LEU A 585 -26.58 3.17 -7.04
CA LEU A 585 -27.12 3.91 -5.93
C LEU A 585 -28.66 3.93 -6.06
N ILE A 586 -29.36 3.26 -5.15
CA ILE A 586 -30.78 3.07 -5.22
C ILE A 586 -31.45 3.96 -4.18
N HIS A 587 -32.34 4.84 -4.60
CA HIS A 587 -33.09 5.75 -3.76
C HIS A 587 -34.06 4.98 -2.83
N LYS A 588 -34.01 5.28 -1.51
CA LYS A 588 -34.82 4.57 -0.50
C LYS A 588 -36.32 4.75 -0.74
N GLY A 589 -36.74 5.94 -1.13
CA GLY A 589 -38.16 6.28 -1.28
C GLY A 589 -38.86 5.62 -2.47
N ALA A 590 -38.10 5.21 -3.51
CA ALA A 590 -38.68 4.79 -4.78
C ALA A 590 -38.07 3.53 -5.41
N THR A 591 -37.00 2.95 -4.85
CA THR A 591 -36.23 1.86 -5.44
C THR A 591 -35.71 2.12 -6.88
N LEU A 592 -35.58 3.39 -7.25
CA LEU A 592 -35.02 3.85 -8.54
C LEU A 592 -33.53 4.12 -8.41
N CYS A 593 -32.78 3.97 -9.50
CA CYS A 593 -31.34 4.12 -9.54
C CYS A 593 -30.91 5.55 -9.87
N LEU A 594 -29.78 6.01 -9.31
CA LEU A 594 -29.07 7.20 -9.78
C LEU A 594 -28.61 6.97 -11.21
N ASP A 595 -29.04 7.80 -12.15
CA ASP A 595 -28.94 7.56 -13.58
C ASP A 595 -28.47 8.82 -14.32
N VAL A 596 -27.57 8.65 -15.30
CA VAL A 596 -27.17 9.72 -16.23
C VAL A 596 -28.18 9.78 -17.36
N ASP A 597 -28.83 10.92 -17.52
CA ASP A 597 -29.90 11.11 -18.50
C ASP A 597 -29.48 10.65 -19.91
N ASN A 598 -30.23 9.66 -20.42
CA ASN A 598 -29.99 9.03 -21.73
C ASN A 598 -28.59 8.45 -21.96
N ASN A 599 -27.80 8.23 -20.90
CA ASN A 599 -26.41 7.75 -20.97
C ASN A 599 -25.52 8.61 -21.90
N LEU A 600 -25.82 9.90 -22.02
CA LEU A 600 -25.11 10.82 -22.92
C LEU A 600 -23.70 11.11 -22.33
N SER A 601 -22.74 11.32 -23.25
CA SER A 601 -21.33 11.53 -22.87
C SER A 601 -20.94 13.01 -22.73
N ASN A 602 -21.88 13.93 -22.87
CA ASN A 602 -21.58 15.36 -22.78
C ASN A 602 -21.29 15.77 -21.33
N PRO A 603 -20.20 16.53 -21.07
CA PRO A 603 -20.02 17.19 -19.78
C PRO A 603 -21.20 18.14 -19.50
N GLY A 604 -21.69 18.15 -18.27
CA GLY A 604 -22.87 18.94 -17.88
C GLY A 604 -24.18 18.19 -18.04
N GLN A 605 -24.18 16.93 -18.45
CA GLN A 605 -25.41 16.12 -18.53
C GLN A 605 -26.02 15.92 -17.15
N GLY A 606 -27.34 16.17 -17.04
CA GLY A 606 -28.10 16.07 -15.81
C GLY A 606 -28.17 14.63 -15.25
N ILE A 607 -28.39 14.56 -13.97
CA ILE A 607 -28.59 13.32 -13.22
C ILE A 607 -30.02 13.27 -12.72
N HIS A 608 -30.65 12.12 -12.90
CA HIS A 608 -32.01 11.86 -12.44
C HIS A 608 -32.09 10.48 -11.75
N GLN A 609 -33.22 10.12 -11.21
CA GLN A 609 -33.49 8.73 -10.84
C GLN A 609 -34.26 8.02 -11.96
N PHE A 610 -33.93 6.75 -12.19
CA PHE A 610 -34.58 5.96 -13.23
C PHE A 610 -34.78 4.50 -12.82
N THR A 611 -35.73 3.80 -13.46
CA THR A 611 -35.97 2.37 -13.24
C THR A 611 -34.67 1.59 -13.50
N ASP A 612 -34.35 0.63 -12.63
CA ASP A 612 -33.18 -0.24 -12.81
C ASP A 612 -33.33 -1.02 -14.14
N ASN A 613 -32.51 -0.69 -15.11
CA ASN A 613 -32.52 -1.30 -16.44
C ASN A 613 -31.21 -2.04 -16.76
N GLY A 614 -30.27 -2.07 -15.78
CA GLY A 614 -28.99 -2.75 -15.93
C GLY A 614 -27.96 -2.05 -16.82
N ASN A 615 -28.27 -0.88 -17.39
CA ASN A 615 -27.40 -0.14 -18.29
C ASN A 615 -26.26 0.57 -17.56
N ASP A 616 -25.22 0.93 -18.30
CA ASP A 616 -24.06 1.65 -17.77
C ASP A 616 -24.38 3.06 -17.26
N ALA A 617 -25.52 3.65 -17.70
CA ALA A 617 -26.06 4.92 -17.17
C ALA A 617 -26.24 4.92 -15.64
N GLN A 618 -26.43 3.73 -15.05
CA GLN A 618 -26.73 3.51 -13.62
C GLN A 618 -25.55 2.96 -12.84
N ARG A 619 -24.37 2.87 -13.45
CA ARG A 619 -23.20 2.25 -12.85
C ARG A 619 -22.14 3.28 -12.52
N TRP A 620 -21.78 3.31 -11.23
CA TRP A 620 -20.85 4.27 -10.66
C TRP A 620 -19.70 3.55 -9.97
N ARG A 621 -18.46 3.91 -10.32
CA ARG A 621 -17.28 3.50 -9.53
C ARG A 621 -17.10 4.47 -8.39
N LEU A 622 -16.97 3.94 -7.19
CA LEU A 622 -16.76 4.71 -5.97
C LEU A 622 -15.28 4.65 -5.61
N ASP A 623 -14.53 5.68 -5.98
CA ASP A 623 -13.12 5.80 -5.68
C ASP A 623 -12.95 6.50 -4.33
N LEU A 624 -12.49 5.77 -3.30
CA LEU A 624 -12.14 6.37 -2.02
C LEU A 624 -10.96 7.33 -2.22
N MET A 625 -11.18 8.59 -1.93
CA MET A 625 -10.14 9.60 -2.06
C MET A 625 -9.22 9.56 -0.83
N PRO A 626 -7.89 9.73 -1.01
CA PRO A 626 -7.02 9.92 0.14
C PRO A 626 -7.56 11.07 0.97
N GLN A 627 -7.86 10.81 2.23
CA GLN A 627 -8.22 11.88 3.14
C GLN A 627 -6.96 12.72 3.32
N ALA A 628 -6.90 13.88 2.66
CA ALA A 628 -5.90 14.87 3.00
C ALA A 628 -6.03 15.10 4.51
N ALA A 629 -4.98 14.84 5.27
CA ALA A 629 -4.91 15.34 6.63
C ALA A 629 -5.38 16.78 6.54
N SER A 630 -6.37 17.16 7.35
CA SER A 630 -7.01 18.46 7.35
C SER A 630 -5.93 19.55 7.41
N GLY A 631 -5.40 19.90 6.25
CA GLY A 631 -4.51 21.02 6.04
C GLY A 631 -5.38 22.26 5.95
N ALA A 632 -5.17 23.17 6.86
CA ALA A 632 -5.81 24.46 6.89
C ALA A 632 -5.86 25.08 5.49
N ARG A 633 -7.05 25.42 5.04
CA ARG A 633 -7.33 26.24 3.87
C ARG A 633 -6.54 27.56 3.99
N LEU A 634 -5.56 27.75 3.11
CA LEU A 634 -4.97 29.07 2.90
C LEU A 634 -6.05 29.98 2.30
N LEU A 635 -6.72 30.72 3.16
CA LEU A 635 -7.44 31.93 2.74
C LEU A 635 -6.41 33.05 2.54
N ALA A 636 -6.57 33.80 1.46
CA ALA A 636 -5.82 35.01 1.17
C ALA A 636 -5.82 35.97 2.39
N PRO A 637 -4.78 36.78 2.58
CA PRO A 637 -4.58 37.51 3.83
C PRO A 637 -5.60 38.61 4.00
N ALA A 638 -6.41 38.48 5.05
CA ALA A 638 -7.13 39.60 5.65
C ALA A 638 -6.73 39.63 7.13
N ALA A 639 -6.17 40.79 7.50
CA ALA A 639 -5.98 41.36 8.84
C ALA A 639 -5.59 40.45 10.02
N ALA A 640 -4.58 40.86 10.73
CA ALA A 640 -3.82 40.30 11.85
C ALA A 640 -4.56 39.43 12.90
N PRO A 641 -3.82 38.52 13.56
CA PRO A 641 -4.35 37.28 14.09
C PRO A 641 -4.85 37.37 15.51
N ALA A 642 -5.95 36.67 15.80
CA ALA A 642 -6.26 36.18 17.12
C ALA A 642 -5.51 34.85 17.34
N ALA A 643 -5.05 34.62 18.56
CA ALA A 643 -4.21 33.53 19.00
C ALA A 643 -4.72 32.13 18.58
N THR A 644 -3.78 31.24 18.22
CA THR A 644 -3.99 29.79 17.98
C THR A 644 -4.68 29.16 19.20
N GLU A 645 -5.92 28.70 19.05
CA GLU A 645 -6.60 27.91 20.06
C GLU A 645 -5.90 26.55 20.23
N ALA A 646 -5.35 26.29 21.39
CA ALA A 646 -4.90 24.97 21.82
C ALA A 646 -6.10 24.01 21.83
N ALA A 647 -5.90 22.74 21.43
CA ALA A 647 -6.94 21.73 21.48
C ALA A 647 -7.50 21.66 22.90
N PRO A 648 -8.83 21.69 23.10
CA PRO A 648 -9.44 21.81 24.43
C PRO A 648 -9.25 20.58 25.32
N LEU A 649 -8.79 19.46 24.78
CA LEU A 649 -8.55 18.20 25.51
C LEU A 649 -7.36 17.46 24.94
N VAL A 650 -6.34 17.23 25.78
CA VAL A 650 -5.16 16.41 25.48
C VAL A 650 -5.13 15.22 26.43
N VAL A 651 -4.91 14.02 25.91
CA VAL A 651 -4.83 12.75 26.68
C VAL A 651 -3.48 12.10 26.43
N TYR A 652 -2.68 11.87 27.49
CA TYR A 652 -1.36 11.26 27.35
C TYR A 652 -0.92 10.50 28.61
N PRO A 653 -0.05 9.47 28.47
CA PRO A 653 0.24 8.79 27.22
C PRO A 653 -0.99 8.03 26.68
N SER A 654 -1.04 7.86 25.37
CA SER A 654 -2.00 6.95 24.75
C SER A 654 -1.33 6.37 23.51
N PRO A 655 -0.96 5.05 23.50
CA PRO A 655 -1.28 4.02 24.49
C PRO A 655 -0.61 4.22 25.86
N ALA A 656 -1.26 3.70 26.91
CA ALA A 656 -0.79 3.75 28.30
C ALA A 656 -0.82 2.37 28.95
N SER A 657 0.19 2.10 29.78
CA SER A 657 0.25 0.91 30.68
C SER A 657 0.30 1.29 32.16
N GLY A 658 -0.03 2.55 32.48
CA GLY A 658 -0.01 3.13 33.82
C GLY A 658 -0.88 4.39 33.90
N PRO A 659 -0.48 5.38 34.71
CA PRO A 659 -1.24 6.62 34.86
C PRO A 659 -1.44 7.36 33.51
N VAL A 660 -2.63 7.87 33.30
CA VAL A 660 -3.04 8.65 32.15
C VAL A 660 -3.41 10.05 32.60
N HIS A 661 -2.92 11.04 31.88
CA HIS A 661 -3.13 12.46 32.13
C HIS A 661 -4.10 13.05 31.12
N PHE A 662 -5.01 13.88 31.59
CA PHE A 662 -6.00 14.59 30.80
C PHE A 662 -5.83 16.08 31.04
N VAL A 663 -5.29 16.81 30.08
CA VAL A 663 -5.17 18.27 30.15
C VAL A 663 -6.33 18.90 29.41
N ILE A 664 -7.09 19.72 30.12
CA ILE A 664 -8.26 20.42 29.59
C ILE A 664 -7.95 21.92 29.57
N THR A 665 -8.13 22.54 28.40
CA THR A 665 -8.00 24.01 28.26
C THR A 665 -9.29 24.53 27.61
N PRO A 666 -10.31 24.90 28.39
CA PRO A 666 -11.60 25.38 27.85
C PRO A 666 -11.42 26.68 27.05
N ALA A 667 -12.02 26.75 25.87
CA ALA A 667 -12.03 27.98 25.05
C ALA A 667 -12.93 29.09 25.66
N GLN A 668 -13.93 28.70 26.49
CA GLN A 668 -14.86 29.58 27.14
C GLN A 668 -15.07 29.21 28.61
N THR A 669 -15.29 30.17 29.44
CA THR A 669 -15.68 29.95 30.88
C THR A 669 -17.10 29.40 30.95
N GLY A 670 -17.30 28.29 31.64
CA GLY A 670 -18.60 27.66 31.76
C GLY A 670 -18.59 26.25 32.34
N PRO A 671 -19.74 25.56 32.36
CA PRO A 671 -19.85 24.20 32.86
C PRO A 671 -18.91 23.26 32.10
N LEU A 672 -18.23 22.35 32.83
CA LEU A 672 -17.27 21.36 32.32
C LEU A 672 -17.59 20.00 32.90
N ALA A 673 -17.57 18.97 32.04
CA ALA A 673 -17.64 17.56 32.42
C ALA A 673 -16.65 16.73 31.57
N LEU A 674 -15.92 15.82 32.21
CA LEU A 674 -14.99 14.89 31.57
C LEU A 674 -15.37 13.45 31.90
N ASP A 675 -15.75 12.69 30.91
CA ASP A 675 -16.26 11.32 31.01
C ASP A 675 -15.39 10.35 30.18
N VAL A 676 -15.24 9.12 30.66
CA VAL A 676 -14.57 8.03 29.92
C VAL A 676 -15.55 6.90 29.69
N PHE A 677 -15.64 6.44 28.44
CA PHE A 677 -16.52 5.37 27.97
C PHE A 677 -15.67 4.19 27.44
N ASP A 678 -16.16 2.97 27.64
CA ASP A 678 -15.57 1.77 27.07
C ASP A 678 -15.84 1.64 25.55
N GLY A 679 -15.28 0.59 24.93
CA GLY A 679 -15.46 0.32 23.51
C GLY A 679 -16.90 -0.02 23.09
N GLN A 680 -17.81 -0.22 24.06
CA GLN A 680 -19.24 -0.45 23.84
C GLN A 680 -20.09 0.82 24.12
N GLY A 681 -19.44 1.95 24.42
CA GLY A 681 -20.10 3.23 24.69
C GLY A 681 -20.71 3.33 26.10
N ARG A 682 -20.38 2.44 27.03
CA ARG A 682 -20.83 2.52 28.42
C ARG A 682 -19.91 3.44 29.20
N LEU A 683 -20.50 4.34 30.04
CA LEU A 683 -19.73 5.20 30.93
C LEU A 683 -18.97 4.35 31.96
N VAL A 684 -17.64 4.45 31.93
CA VAL A 684 -16.74 3.75 32.86
C VAL A 684 -16.33 4.64 34.01
N ARG A 685 -16.09 5.91 33.71
CA ARG A 685 -15.65 6.86 34.74
C ARG A 685 -16.09 8.29 34.43
N HIS A 686 -16.54 8.99 35.45
CA HIS A 686 -16.70 10.43 35.47
C HIS A 686 -15.48 11.04 36.19
N LEU A 687 -14.65 11.80 35.47
CA LEU A 687 -13.39 12.34 35.99
C LEU A 687 -13.50 13.75 36.53
N ALA A 688 -14.35 14.57 35.95
CA ALA A 688 -14.53 15.96 36.36
C ALA A 688 -15.92 16.45 36.06
N ALA A 689 -16.48 17.25 37.00
CA ALA A 689 -17.64 18.10 36.81
C ALA A 689 -17.43 19.41 37.55
N GLY A 690 -17.78 20.53 36.95
CA GLY A 690 -17.64 21.84 37.59
C GLY A 690 -17.66 22.98 36.57
N ALA A 691 -16.97 24.07 36.86
CA ALA A 691 -16.80 25.22 35.96
C ALA A 691 -15.33 25.31 35.51
N GLY A 692 -15.11 25.37 34.20
CA GLY A 692 -13.79 25.66 33.61
C GLY A 692 -13.65 27.15 33.31
N THR A 693 -12.44 27.68 33.41
CA THR A 693 -12.10 29.06 33.05
C THR A 693 -11.43 29.10 31.68
N ALA A 694 -11.89 29.98 30.80
CA ALA A 694 -11.34 30.13 29.46
C ALA A 694 -9.83 30.31 29.48
N GLY A 695 -9.09 29.51 28.64
CA GLY A 695 -7.63 29.55 28.50
C GLY A 695 -6.83 29.00 29.68
N GLN A 696 -7.47 28.57 30.78
CA GLN A 696 -6.77 27.99 31.93
C GLN A 696 -6.73 26.47 31.80
N ALA A 697 -5.51 25.94 31.70
CA ALA A 697 -5.29 24.49 31.66
C ALA A 697 -5.53 23.85 33.03
N THR A 698 -6.28 22.76 33.09
CA THR A 698 -6.50 21.94 34.29
C THR A 698 -6.14 20.49 33.93
N GLU A 699 -5.38 19.83 34.81
CA GLU A 699 -4.95 18.45 34.62
C GLU A 699 -5.69 17.51 35.59
N TYR A 700 -6.11 16.37 35.04
CA TYR A 700 -6.66 15.22 35.76
C TYR A 700 -5.83 13.99 35.48
N THR A 701 -5.70 13.12 36.49
CA THR A 701 -4.95 11.86 36.33
C THR A 701 -5.85 10.67 36.64
N LEU A 702 -5.76 9.64 35.80
CA LEU A 702 -6.43 8.37 35.98
C LEU A 702 -5.38 7.25 36.03
N ASP A 703 -5.46 6.43 37.09
CA ASP A 703 -4.70 5.16 37.08
C ASP A 703 -5.49 4.12 36.29
N GLY A 704 -5.02 3.83 35.09
CA GLY A 704 -5.60 2.83 34.18
C GLY A 704 -5.18 1.40 34.44
N SER A 705 -4.30 1.13 35.43
CA SER A 705 -3.74 -0.20 35.70
C SER A 705 -4.78 -1.25 36.13
N SER A 706 -5.90 -0.83 36.65
CA SER A 706 -7.01 -1.71 37.04
C SER A 706 -8.09 -1.90 35.99
N TRP A 707 -7.96 -1.27 34.82
CA TRP A 707 -8.94 -1.33 33.74
C TRP A 707 -8.57 -2.39 32.71
N ALA A 708 -9.57 -2.90 32.01
CA ALA A 708 -9.30 -3.87 30.95
C ALA A 708 -8.49 -3.23 29.80
N VAL A 709 -7.57 -4.01 29.22
CA VAL A 709 -6.89 -3.63 27.99
C VAL A 709 -7.93 -3.32 26.91
N GLY A 710 -7.79 -2.18 26.24
CA GLY A 710 -8.78 -1.81 25.23
C GLY A 710 -8.75 -0.35 24.83
N VAL A 711 -9.71 -0.01 24.00
CA VAL A 711 -9.93 1.35 23.49
C VAL A 711 -11.07 1.99 24.25
N TYR A 712 -10.82 3.17 24.79
CA TYR A 712 -11.78 4.01 25.52
C TYR A 712 -11.98 5.32 24.77
N THR A 713 -13.17 5.88 24.87
CA THR A 713 -13.49 7.22 24.37
C THR A 713 -13.57 8.19 25.54
N VAL A 714 -12.77 9.24 25.51
CA VAL A 714 -12.79 10.33 26.47
C VAL A 714 -13.63 11.45 25.90
N ARG A 715 -14.68 11.88 26.59
CA ARG A 715 -15.60 12.95 26.20
C ARG A 715 -15.44 14.13 27.12
N LEU A 716 -15.05 15.26 26.59
CA LEU A 716 -15.11 16.56 27.27
C LEU A 716 -16.35 17.30 26.80
N SER A 717 -17.22 17.70 27.75
CA SER A 717 -18.29 18.65 27.53
C SER A 717 -17.93 19.94 28.22
N ALA A 718 -17.75 21.04 27.49
CA ALA A 718 -17.39 22.35 28.05
C ALA A 718 -18.16 23.46 27.35
N ALA A 719 -18.87 24.32 28.13
CA ALA A 719 -19.63 25.46 27.63
C ALA A 719 -20.60 25.15 26.46
N GLY A 720 -21.22 23.96 26.48
CA GLY A 720 -22.14 23.48 25.41
C GLY A 720 -21.44 22.85 24.18
N GLN A 721 -20.12 22.82 24.15
CA GLN A 721 -19.33 22.10 23.13
C GLN A 721 -18.91 20.72 23.64
N VAL A 722 -18.83 19.74 22.73
CA VAL A 722 -18.43 18.38 23.07
C VAL A 722 -17.20 18.01 22.21
N THR A 723 -16.13 17.61 22.89
CA THR A 723 -14.89 17.13 22.25
C THR A 723 -14.63 15.68 22.68
N HIS A 724 -14.17 14.87 21.75
CA HIS A 724 -13.80 13.47 22.01
C HIS A 724 -12.31 13.26 21.78
N SER A 725 -11.70 12.44 22.63
CA SER A 725 -10.34 11.93 22.45
C SER A 725 -10.31 10.42 22.67
N LYS A 726 -9.33 9.76 22.09
CA LYS A 726 -9.16 8.31 22.20
C LYS A 726 -8.09 8.01 23.24
N LEU A 727 -8.39 7.08 24.15
CA LEU A 727 -7.43 6.50 25.08
C LEU A 727 -7.29 5.01 24.79
N VAL A 728 -6.05 4.54 24.67
CA VAL A 728 -5.73 3.13 24.51
C VAL A 728 -4.99 2.65 25.76
N LEU A 729 -5.52 1.65 26.44
CA LEU A 729 -4.86 1.00 27.58
C LEU A 729 -4.25 -0.33 27.15
N MET A 730 -3.01 -0.56 27.56
CA MET A 730 -2.24 -1.79 27.36
C MET A 730 -1.61 -2.22 28.68
N HIS A 731 -1.40 -3.52 28.89
CA HIS A 731 -0.66 -4.07 30.03
C HIS A 731 0.62 -4.73 29.55
#